data_e24d6db05a3e2981fdbb85580153c512
#
_entry.id   e24d6db05a3e2981fdbb85580153c512
#
_cell.length_a   1.000
_cell.length_b   1.000
_cell.length_c   1.000
_cell.angle_alpha   90.00
_cell.angle_beta   90.00
_cell.angle_gamma   90.00
#
_symmetry.space_group_name_H-M   'P 1'
#
loop_
_entity.id
_entity.type
_entity.pdbx_description
1 polymer ?
#
loop_
_entity_poly.entity_id
_entity_poly.type
_entity_poly.pdbx_seq_one_letter_code
_entity_poly.pdbx_strand_id
1 'polypeptide(L)'
;MTRPKRGQAFACVLLLNVTVLHSAWAQSDTEGVDSLDMSSANADADQTLGPISVTGVPLPGSPLSQAADVDVVESDAIEAKGATNLGEALDDLAGVDSIGTGNSVGKPVIRGLSGERIKILSNGVGVDHQQYGVRHMPTTDTFLLGRAEVVRGASSVLYGSSALGGAINLLPPEIAWDTPVEGETLTRYSTNNDQWDTGVKATGGNGTLGYSFGIIRRSAGDIETPDEPTYFPPPPSADLQGEPAYTGKLGYTDFDQVNGDFALGYRDDDGGEWTARYSRFNDEHNFLLPPPAGNLPPAAGEEGVGQYIDNEQIELAAEKEAGGITWKPKLVWQNNRRRSNAAGTPRVAGFDNALDIEFDQYTARLEGQHGPVMGLDGGTVGVEYTTKDQVSRGTTQLSPGGDVDNLAVFAFEEKGFGDLLLQAGLRYDHHEIEGDASKTANPSQSVIDAEKQSYDVVTGSLGGIYSLTDRLSVAANVGRGFRAPTLFELYASGVHGGVAAFQQGDPNLEEETSLNTDLSLRWASDTLRAKATVYRNAIDNYVFLRDTGDTFNGLPVFANDQTDAELIGAELSIEKDVNDWMTLSAAASTVDGERRDNGDELPLLPADNVRLGAEFTPASDGWLRDPRGSVTLRYYASKDAALGEPFAQFDDAPFGSASTDDYFLIDLGAGFSPRIAGQTVHLDLAVNNLLDEDYRGFLDTYKGYALSPGRDVRLTARVPFGG
;
A
#
# COMPACT_ATOMS: atom_id res chain seq x y z
N MET A 1 -18.33 -32.95 7.08
CA MET A 1 -18.63 -32.65 8.49
C MET A 1 -19.33 -31.30 8.52
N THR A 2 -20.56 -31.24 9.04
CA THR A 2 -21.46 -30.09 8.97
C THR A 2 -20.91 -28.91 9.75
N ARG A 3 -20.71 -27.76 9.09
CA ARG A 3 -20.39 -26.45 9.71
C ARG A 3 -21.47 -26.05 10.74
N PRO A 4 -21.12 -25.53 11.93
CA PRO A 4 -22.13 -25.05 12.88
C PRO A 4 -22.79 -23.78 12.36
N LYS A 5 -24.10 -23.67 12.51
CA LYS A 5 -24.92 -22.51 12.11
C LYS A 5 -24.43 -21.24 12.80
N ARG A 6 -24.15 -20.21 11.98
CA ARG A 6 -23.52 -18.90 12.29
C ARG A 6 -24.27 -18.01 13.34
N GLY A 7 -25.39 -18.43 13.87
CA GLY A 7 -26.24 -17.59 14.75
C GLY A 7 -25.89 -17.58 16.25
N GLN A 8 -24.94 -18.37 16.72
CA GLN A 8 -24.64 -18.48 18.17
C GLN A 8 -23.33 -17.79 18.62
N ALA A 9 -22.50 -17.30 17.69
CA ALA A 9 -21.24 -16.64 18.02
C ALA A 9 -21.40 -15.17 18.49
N PHE A 10 -22.51 -14.54 18.12
CA PHE A 10 -22.74 -13.11 18.39
C PHE A 10 -22.93 -12.76 19.89
N ALA A 11 -23.52 -13.66 20.67
CA ALA A 11 -23.75 -13.43 22.10
C ALA A 11 -22.50 -13.63 22.98
N CYS A 12 -21.52 -14.42 22.50
CA CYS A 12 -20.30 -14.69 23.28
C CYS A 12 -19.23 -13.61 23.16
N VAL A 13 -19.12 -12.92 22.01
CA VAL A 13 -18.09 -11.90 21.80
C VAL A 13 -18.40 -10.60 22.55
N LEU A 14 -19.67 -10.21 22.63
CA LEU A 14 -20.06 -9.05 23.44
C LEU A 14 -19.92 -9.29 24.96
N LEU A 15 -20.05 -10.54 25.42
CA LEU A 15 -19.88 -10.89 26.83
C LEU A 15 -18.42 -11.04 27.26
N LEU A 16 -17.50 -11.40 26.37
CA LEU A 16 -16.07 -11.46 26.68
C LEU A 16 -15.45 -10.06 26.86
N ASN A 17 -15.90 -9.06 26.10
CA ASN A 17 -15.42 -7.68 26.24
C ASN A 17 -15.79 -7.02 27.59
N VAL A 18 -16.84 -7.48 28.26
CA VAL A 18 -17.28 -6.94 29.55
C VAL A 18 -16.60 -7.61 30.75
N THR A 19 -16.06 -8.83 30.59
CA THR A 19 -15.57 -9.65 31.72
C THR A 19 -14.07 -9.47 32.00
N VAL A 20 -13.30 -8.96 31.08
CA VAL A 20 -11.84 -8.74 31.25
C VAL A 20 -11.51 -7.44 32.01
N LEU A 21 -12.47 -6.51 32.14
CA LEU A 21 -12.25 -5.17 32.72
C LEU A 21 -12.45 -5.07 34.25
N HIS A 22 -12.69 -6.17 34.98
CA HIS A 22 -13.03 -6.10 36.41
C HIS A 22 -11.89 -6.46 37.39
N SER A 23 -10.66 -6.68 36.93
CA SER A 23 -9.58 -7.15 37.83
C SER A 23 -8.36 -6.21 37.99
N ALA A 24 -8.42 -4.97 37.51
CA ALA A 24 -7.25 -4.07 37.55
C ALA A 24 -7.48 -2.73 38.28
N TRP A 25 -8.35 -2.67 39.31
CA TRP A 25 -8.49 -1.46 40.11
C TRP A 25 -8.24 -1.73 41.58
N ALA A 26 -7.04 -1.37 42.06
CA ALA A 26 -6.78 -1.02 43.46
C ALA A 26 -5.54 -0.15 43.55
N GLN A 27 -5.79 1.10 43.94
CA GLN A 27 -4.92 2.01 44.73
C GLN A 27 -3.74 2.72 44.05
N SER A 28 -3.80 4.06 44.00
CA SER A 28 -3.19 4.90 45.03
C SER A 28 -3.55 6.38 44.85
N ASP A 29 -3.76 6.99 46.01
CA ASP A 29 -4.10 8.39 46.24
C ASP A 29 -2.91 9.36 46.14
N THR A 30 -3.21 10.56 45.66
CA THR A 30 -2.93 11.92 46.20
C THR A 30 -1.53 12.55 46.24
N GLU A 31 -1.64 13.86 45.98
CA GLU A 31 -0.81 15.03 46.31
C GLU A 31 0.31 15.34 45.31
N GLY A 32 0.24 16.44 44.59
CA GLY A 32 0.08 17.85 44.95
C GLY A 32 1.41 18.56 44.95
N VAL A 33 1.61 19.61 44.21
CA VAL A 33 2.33 20.85 44.51
C VAL A 33 2.90 21.57 43.27
N ASP A 34 2.26 22.72 43.03
CA ASP A 34 2.79 24.03 42.61
C ASP A 34 3.99 24.21 41.67
N SER A 35 3.63 24.90 40.57
CA SER A 35 4.21 26.13 40.01
C SER A 35 5.73 26.37 40.05
N LEU A 36 6.24 26.78 38.86
CA LEU A 36 7.06 27.98 38.57
C LEU A 36 7.41 27.95 37.06
N ASP A 37 6.78 28.75 36.29
CA ASP A 37 7.02 30.10 35.79
C ASP A 37 8.36 30.33 35.07
N MET A 38 8.18 30.99 33.94
CA MET A 38 9.03 31.90 33.20
C MET A 38 9.72 31.36 31.96
N SER A 39 9.15 31.76 30.94
CA SER A 39 9.36 32.87 30.00
C SER A 39 10.21 32.46 28.80
N SER A 40 9.92 32.74 27.71
CA SER A 40 9.08 33.65 26.92
C SER A 40 9.69 33.80 25.52
N ALA A 41 8.82 34.00 24.63
CA ALA A 41 9.02 34.68 23.37
C ALA A 41 9.39 33.79 22.13
N ASN A 42 8.40 33.78 21.27
CA ASN A 42 8.37 33.36 19.87
C ASN A 42 8.07 31.88 19.60
N ALA A 43 6.87 31.47 20.04
CA ALA A 43 6.19 30.28 19.54
C ALA A 43 4.68 30.55 19.51
N ASP A 44 4.25 31.52 18.73
CA ASP A 44 2.83 31.80 18.46
C ASP A 44 2.60 31.88 16.95
N ALA A 45 2.70 30.74 16.29
CA ALA A 45 2.16 30.55 14.93
C ALA A 45 1.97 29.07 14.56
N ASP A 46 1.96 28.12 15.54
CA ASP A 46 1.82 26.70 15.21
C ASP A 46 1.09 25.91 16.30
N GLN A 47 -0.17 26.23 16.55
CA GLN A 47 -1.02 25.49 17.48
C GLN A 47 -2.37 25.07 16.86
N THR A 48 -2.37 24.35 15.74
CA THR A 48 -3.60 23.65 15.32
C THR A 48 -3.39 22.27 14.71
N LEU A 49 -2.19 21.85 14.42
CA LEU A 49 -1.84 20.44 14.16
C LEU A 49 -0.44 20.25 14.72
N GLY A 50 -0.25 19.31 15.65
CA GLY A 50 1.09 18.91 16.06
C GLY A 50 1.93 18.62 14.80
N PRO A 51 3.24 18.91 14.79
CA PRO A 51 4.04 18.74 13.59
C PRO A 51 4.03 17.26 13.21
N ILE A 52 3.28 16.90 12.14
CA ILE A 52 3.40 15.59 11.50
C ILE A 52 4.83 15.55 10.99
N SER A 53 5.68 14.79 11.65
CA SER A 53 7.05 14.58 11.20
C SER A 53 7.09 13.40 10.25
N VAL A 54 7.40 13.64 8.99
CA VAL A 54 7.60 12.59 7.98
C VAL A 54 8.94 11.92 8.27
N THR A 55 8.94 10.60 8.39
CA THR A 55 10.14 9.78 8.61
C THR A 55 10.57 8.99 7.38
N GLY A 56 9.67 8.87 6.39
CA GLY A 56 9.97 8.35 5.06
C GLY A 56 10.79 9.29 4.18
N VAL A 57 11.38 10.33 4.77
CA VAL A 57 12.32 11.25 4.13
C VAL A 57 13.59 11.29 4.99
N PRO A 58 14.76 11.63 4.42
CA PRO A 58 16.06 11.51 5.12
C PRO A 58 16.16 12.37 6.36
N LEU A 59 15.47 13.50 6.39
CA LEU A 59 15.45 14.42 7.51
C LEU A 59 14.00 14.56 7.97
N PRO A 60 13.71 14.17 9.23
CA PRO A 60 12.38 14.36 9.80
C PRO A 60 11.93 15.81 9.71
N GLY A 61 10.74 16.04 9.22
CA GLY A 61 10.21 17.39 9.05
C GLY A 61 8.76 17.37 8.58
N SER A 62 8.14 18.53 8.47
CA SER A 62 6.80 18.67 7.90
C SER A 62 6.81 18.26 6.41
N PRO A 63 5.71 17.68 5.87
CA PRO A 63 5.57 17.47 4.43
C PRO A 63 5.84 18.71 3.60
N LEU A 64 5.56 19.89 4.14
CA LEU A 64 5.81 21.18 3.48
C LEU A 64 7.30 21.57 3.42
N SER A 65 8.14 21.01 4.30
CA SER A 65 9.59 21.21 4.29
C SER A 65 10.34 20.25 3.38
N GLN A 66 9.64 19.39 2.66
CA GLN A 66 10.23 18.46 1.70
C GLN A 66 10.07 18.99 0.27
N ALA A 67 11.16 18.99 -0.52
CA ALA A 67 11.08 19.37 -1.94
C ALA A 67 10.33 18.31 -2.76
N ALA A 68 10.45 17.05 -2.38
CA ALA A 68 9.62 15.98 -2.91
C ALA A 68 8.15 16.16 -2.47
N ASP A 69 7.24 15.60 -3.25
CA ASP A 69 5.82 15.59 -2.92
C ASP A 69 5.52 14.45 -1.95
N VAL A 70 5.12 14.77 -0.72
CA VAL A 70 4.87 13.82 0.35
C VAL A 70 3.49 14.06 0.94
N ASP A 71 2.73 12.96 1.11
CA ASP A 71 1.48 12.95 1.86
C ASP A 71 1.55 11.91 2.99
N VAL A 72 0.81 12.15 4.06
CA VAL A 72 0.71 11.28 5.23
C VAL A 72 -0.74 10.93 5.47
N VAL A 73 -1.01 9.64 5.69
CA VAL A 73 -2.33 9.14 6.07
C VAL A 73 -2.20 8.49 7.44
N GLU A 74 -2.80 9.11 8.44
CA GLU A 74 -2.79 8.64 9.83
C GLU A 74 -3.74 7.45 10.04
N SER A 75 -3.50 6.64 11.07
CA SER A 75 -4.32 5.47 11.37
C SER A 75 -5.80 5.79 11.54
N ASP A 76 -6.13 6.92 12.16
CA ASP A 76 -7.52 7.33 12.37
C ASP A 76 -8.27 7.56 11.05
N ALA A 77 -7.63 8.12 10.04
CA ALA A 77 -8.19 8.30 8.70
C ALA A 77 -8.39 6.94 7.99
N ILE A 78 -7.40 6.05 8.08
CA ILE A 78 -7.47 4.69 7.54
C ILE A 78 -8.62 3.90 8.16
N GLU A 79 -8.78 4.00 9.49
CA GLU A 79 -9.83 3.31 10.24
C GLU A 79 -11.22 3.89 9.99
N ALA A 80 -11.34 5.20 9.89
CA ALA A 80 -12.60 5.89 9.58
C ALA A 80 -13.12 5.48 8.18
N LYS A 81 -12.23 5.34 7.21
CA LYS A 81 -12.54 4.83 5.88
C LYS A 81 -12.96 3.36 5.91
N GLY A 82 -12.44 2.61 6.86
CA GLY A 82 -12.68 1.18 6.97
C GLY A 82 -11.96 0.36 5.92
N ALA A 83 -10.86 0.86 5.40
CA ALA A 83 -10.08 0.23 4.34
C ALA A 83 -9.63 -1.18 4.72
N THR A 84 -9.82 -2.13 3.81
CA THR A 84 -9.45 -3.54 3.99
C THR A 84 -8.02 -3.81 3.51
N ASN A 85 -7.57 -3.09 2.50
CA ASN A 85 -6.26 -3.26 1.87
C ASN A 85 -5.54 -1.91 1.70
N LEU A 86 -4.24 -1.96 1.37
CA LEU A 86 -3.39 -0.77 1.27
C LEU A 86 -3.81 0.16 0.12
N GLY A 87 -4.23 -0.38 -1.01
CA GLY A 87 -4.68 0.44 -2.13
C GLY A 87 -5.90 1.28 -1.76
N GLU A 88 -6.92 0.65 -1.15
CA GLU A 88 -8.11 1.34 -0.64
C GLU A 88 -7.76 2.38 0.45
N ALA A 89 -6.77 2.09 1.30
CA ALA A 89 -6.35 3.02 2.35
C ALA A 89 -5.79 4.33 1.80
N LEU A 90 -5.19 4.32 0.60
CA LEU A 90 -4.44 5.43 0.03
C LEU A 90 -5.12 6.11 -1.17
N ASP A 91 -6.18 5.53 -1.77
CA ASP A 91 -6.80 6.02 -3.01
C ASP A 91 -7.55 7.35 -2.85
N ASP A 92 -7.59 7.92 -1.64
CA ASP A 92 -8.09 9.26 -1.39
C ASP A 92 -7.06 10.37 -1.69
N LEU A 93 -5.80 10.00 -1.86
CA LEU A 93 -4.75 10.95 -2.21
C LEU A 93 -4.76 11.26 -3.72
N ALA A 94 -4.55 12.52 -4.09
CA ALA A 94 -4.43 12.90 -5.50
C ALA A 94 -3.25 12.16 -6.16
N GLY A 95 -3.46 11.57 -7.33
CA GLY A 95 -2.45 10.79 -8.07
C GLY A 95 -2.10 9.44 -7.46
N VAL A 96 -2.91 8.95 -6.51
CA VAL A 96 -2.83 7.58 -5.98
C VAL A 96 -4.13 6.86 -6.28
N ASP A 97 -4.02 5.70 -6.90
CA ASP A 97 -5.12 4.84 -7.29
C ASP A 97 -4.84 3.40 -6.81
N SER A 98 -5.73 2.46 -7.08
CA SER A 98 -5.58 1.06 -6.67
C SER A 98 -5.95 0.11 -7.80
N ILE A 99 -5.06 -0.85 -8.10
CA ILE A 99 -5.44 -2.02 -8.88
C ILE A 99 -6.19 -2.98 -7.95
N GLY A 100 -7.49 -3.17 -8.21
CA GLY A 100 -8.37 -4.03 -7.44
C GLY A 100 -8.46 -5.44 -8.02
N THR A 101 -8.54 -6.45 -7.16
CA THR A 101 -8.95 -7.81 -7.51
C THR A 101 -9.82 -8.32 -6.38
N GLY A 102 -11.12 -8.18 -6.52
CA GLY A 102 -12.02 -8.40 -5.39
C GLY A 102 -11.76 -7.40 -4.24
N ASN A 103 -12.20 -7.73 -3.03
CA ASN A 103 -12.02 -6.86 -1.87
C ASN A 103 -10.73 -7.12 -1.08
N SER A 104 -10.06 -8.24 -1.32
CA SER A 104 -8.82 -8.60 -0.61
C SER A 104 -7.58 -7.93 -1.20
N VAL A 105 -7.53 -7.80 -2.53
CA VAL A 105 -6.36 -7.30 -3.25
C VAL A 105 -6.56 -5.84 -3.63
N GLY A 106 -5.74 -4.96 -3.06
CA GLY A 106 -5.62 -3.56 -3.47
C GLY A 106 -4.14 -3.20 -3.60
N LYS A 107 -3.66 -3.10 -4.83
CA LYS A 107 -2.28 -2.75 -5.12
C LYS A 107 -2.20 -1.25 -5.42
N PRO A 108 -1.44 -0.45 -4.64
CA PRO A 108 -1.30 0.97 -4.89
C PRO A 108 -0.71 1.27 -6.27
N VAL A 109 -1.22 2.33 -6.88
CA VAL A 109 -0.73 2.92 -8.13
C VAL A 109 -0.39 4.37 -7.83
N ILE A 110 0.83 4.80 -8.11
CA ILE A 110 1.26 6.20 -7.95
C ILE A 110 1.59 6.75 -9.33
N ARG A 111 0.86 7.77 -9.78
CA ARG A 111 1.09 8.44 -11.07
C ARG A 111 1.17 7.45 -12.25
N GLY A 112 0.29 6.45 -12.27
CA GLY A 112 0.23 5.42 -13.31
C GLY A 112 1.24 4.27 -13.17
N LEU A 113 2.13 4.29 -12.17
CA LEU A 113 3.08 3.23 -11.92
C LEU A 113 2.65 2.36 -10.74
N SER A 114 2.90 1.05 -10.82
CA SER A 114 2.50 0.06 -9.81
C SER A 114 3.51 -1.08 -9.68
N GLY A 115 3.28 -1.96 -8.73
CA GLY A 115 4.05 -3.18 -8.54
C GLY A 115 5.52 -2.91 -8.26
N GLU A 116 6.40 -3.52 -9.03
CA GLU A 116 7.86 -3.40 -8.87
C GLU A 116 8.42 -2.00 -9.18
N ARG A 117 7.59 -1.03 -9.60
CA ARG A 117 7.96 0.36 -9.82
C ARG A 117 7.61 1.30 -8.67
N ILE A 118 6.97 0.75 -7.61
CA ILE A 118 6.70 1.45 -6.36
C ILE A 118 7.39 0.69 -5.24
N LYS A 119 8.23 1.38 -4.47
CA LYS A 119 8.89 0.79 -3.30
C LYS A 119 7.97 0.82 -2.09
N ILE A 120 7.66 -0.36 -1.54
CA ILE A 120 6.98 -0.46 -0.25
C ILE A 120 8.03 -0.67 0.83
N LEU A 121 7.93 0.11 1.89
CA LEU A 121 8.83 0.08 3.03
C LEU A 121 8.04 -0.29 4.29
N SER A 122 8.64 -1.08 5.14
CA SER A 122 8.20 -1.28 6.52
C SER A 122 9.18 -0.55 7.42
N ASN A 123 8.72 0.50 8.09
CA ASN A 123 9.53 1.31 8.98
C ASN A 123 10.88 1.77 8.35
N GLY A 124 10.83 2.23 7.09
CA GLY A 124 11.98 2.77 6.36
C GLY A 124 12.91 1.73 5.71
N VAL A 125 12.60 0.43 5.80
CA VAL A 125 13.36 -0.66 5.16
C VAL A 125 12.52 -1.30 4.06
N GLY A 126 13.10 -1.51 2.88
CA GLY A 126 12.42 -2.13 1.74
C GLY A 126 12.02 -3.57 2.03
N VAL A 127 10.76 -3.88 1.80
CA VAL A 127 10.19 -5.23 1.90
C VAL A 127 9.70 -5.70 0.54
N ASP A 128 9.82 -6.99 0.29
CA ASP A 128 9.37 -7.62 -0.94
C ASP A 128 8.03 -8.30 -0.71
N HIS A 129 7.07 -8.07 -1.60
CA HIS A 129 5.74 -8.64 -1.55
C HIS A 129 5.43 -9.54 -2.76
N GLN A 130 6.45 -9.91 -3.55
CA GLN A 130 6.30 -10.66 -4.80
C GLN A 130 5.29 -10.00 -5.76
N GLN A 131 5.45 -8.69 -6.01
CA GLN A 131 4.47 -7.89 -6.73
C GLN A 131 4.53 -7.99 -8.27
N TYR A 132 5.25 -8.96 -8.83
CA TYR A 132 5.37 -9.15 -10.28
C TYR A 132 4.04 -9.46 -11.00
N GLY A 133 3.02 -9.92 -10.32
CA GLY A 133 1.67 -10.13 -10.88
C GLY A 133 0.69 -9.01 -10.52
N VAL A 134 -0.22 -8.65 -11.42
CA VAL A 134 -1.25 -7.62 -11.16
C VAL A 134 -2.15 -7.96 -9.96
N ARG A 135 -2.38 -9.26 -9.70
CA ARG A 135 -3.18 -9.77 -8.57
C ARG A 135 -2.36 -10.04 -7.30
N HIS A 136 -1.12 -9.58 -7.24
CA HIS A 136 -0.27 -9.74 -6.06
C HIS A 136 -0.33 -8.48 -5.21
N MET A 137 -0.92 -8.60 -4.03
CA MET A 137 -1.10 -7.49 -3.09
C MET A 137 0.09 -7.29 -2.16
N PRO A 138 0.29 -6.08 -1.62
CA PRO A 138 1.14 -5.85 -0.46
C PRO A 138 0.66 -6.65 0.76
N THR A 139 1.59 -7.27 1.47
CA THR A 139 1.30 -8.12 2.65
C THR A 139 1.33 -7.28 3.93
N THR A 140 0.37 -6.36 4.05
CA THR A 140 0.21 -5.50 5.23
C THR A 140 -1.25 -5.35 5.60
N ASP A 141 -1.55 -5.22 6.87
CA ASP A 141 -2.90 -4.96 7.37
C ASP A 141 -3.05 -3.50 7.80
N THR A 142 -4.11 -2.87 7.32
CA THR A 142 -4.41 -1.45 7.54
C THR A 142 -4.70 -1.10 9.00
N PHE A 143 -5.28 -2.01 9.79
CA PHE A 143 -5.56 -1.81 11.22
C PHE A 143 -4.28 -1.79 12.08
N LEU A 144 -3.23 -2.47 11.62
CA LEU A 144 -1.94 -2.57 12.33
C LEU A 144 -0.97 -1.45 11.98
N LEU A 145 -1.37 -0.50 11.13
CA LEU A 145 -0.57 0.67 10.80
C LEU A 145 -0.76 1.79 11.83
N GLY A 146 0.32 2.45 12.19
CA GLY A 146 0.28 3.75 12.85
C GLY A 146 0.01 4.87 11.85
N ARG A 147 0.70 4.84 10.71
CA ARG A 147 0.47 5.74 9.56
C ARG A 147 1.13 5.21 8.29
N ALA A 148 0.73 5.75 7.15
CA ALA A 148 1.38 5.54 5.86
C ALA A 148 1.88 6.88 5.30
N GLU A 149 3.12 6.91 4.82
CA GLU A 149 3.74 8.06 4.17
C GLU A 149 3.93 7.74 2.70
N VAL A 150 3.39 8.57 1.81
CA VAL A 150 3.48 8.39 0.35
C VAL A 150 4.39 9.48 -0.21
N VAL A 151 5.56 9.06 -0.70
CA VAL A 151 6.55 9.93 -1.34
C VAL A 151 6.47 9.73 -2.85
N ARG A 152 6.08 10.75 -3.60
CA ARG A 152 5.95 10.69 -5.05
C ARG A 152 7.23 11.10 -5.77
N GLY A 153 7.35 10.62 -6.99
CA GLY A 153 8.51 10.89 -7.83
C GLY A 153 9.70 9.98 -7.53
N ALA A 154 10.87 10.27 -8.12
CA ALA A 154 12.05 9.44 -7.95
C ALA A 154 12.63 9.54 -6.54
N SER A 155 12.16 8.69 -5.67
CA SER A 155 12.62 8.55 -4.28
C SER A 155 13.79 7.55 -4.14
N SER A 156 14.31 7.03 -5.24
CA SER A 156 15.34 5.98 -5.27
C SER A 156 16.62 6.36 -4.54
N VAL A 157 16.92 7.64 -4.39
CA VAL A 157 18.07 8.09 -3.61
C VAL A 157 18.07 7.55 -2.20
N LEU A 158 16.87 7.42 -1.60
CA LEU A 158 16.75 6.93 -0.25
C LEU A 158 16.50 5.43 -0.15
N TYR A 159 15.77 4.88 -1.13
CA TYR A 159 15.15 3.58 -1.04
C TYR A 159 15.70 2.58 -2.07
N GLY A 160 16.55 3.03 -3.01
CA GLY A 160 17.19 2.19 -4.02
C GLY A 160 16.24 1.71 -5.11
N SER A 161 16.45 0.50 -5.56
CA SER A 161 15.67 -0.14 -6.63
C SER A 161 14.17 -0.15 -6.32
N SER A 162 13.34 -0.04 -7.37
CA SER A 162 11.87 -0.08 -7.35
C SER A 162 11.17 1.23 -6.94
N ALA A 163 11.87 2.33 -6.72
CA ALA A 163 11.27 3.62 -6.38
C ALA A 163 11.21 4.58 -7.59
N LEU A 164 10.71 4.09 -8.75
CA LEU A 164 10.56 4.89 -9.99
C LEU A 164 9.36 5.83 -9.93
N GLY A 165 8.22 5.35 -9.48
CA GLY A 165 6.97 6.11 -9.29
C GLY A 165 6.91 6.80 -7.94
N GLY A 166 7.61 6.24 -6.95
CA GLY A 166 7.61 6.72 -5.59
C GLY A 166 7.84 5.61 -4.57
N ALA A 167 7.63 5.95 -3.31
CA ALA A 167 7.71 5.00 -2.20
C ALA A 167 6.52 5.17 -1.25
N ILE A 168 6.11 4.07 -0.62
CA ILE A 168 5.12 4.05 0.45
C ILE A 168 5.80 3.51 1.69
N ASN A 169 5.97 4.35 2.71
CA ASN A 169 6.55 3.95 3.97
C ASN A 169 5.44 3.65 4.98
N LEU A 170 5.34 2.39 5.38
CA LEU A 170 4.36 1.89 6.33
C LEU A 170 4.98 1.90 7.72
N LEU A 171 4.45 2.74 8.59
CA LEU A 171 4.94 2.89 9.94
C LEU A 171 4.03 2.15 10.92
N PRO A 172 4.60 1.36 11.82
CA PRO A 172 3.83 0.69 12.86
C PRO A 172 3.36 1.69 13.92
N PRO A 173 2.40 1.29 14.79
CA PRO A 173 2.03 2.08 15.95
C PRO A 173 3.24 2.41 16.84
N GLU A 174 3.30 3.63 17.31
CA GLU A 174 4.35 4.08 18.23
C GLU A 174 4.20 3.41 19.62
N ILE A 175 5.30 3.24 20.31
CA ILE A 175 5.31 2.76 21.70
C ILE A 175 4.98 3.92 22.63
N ALA A 176 3.91 3.80 23.42
CA ALA A 176 3.55 4.77 24.45
C ALA A 176 4.41 4.54 25.70
N TRP A 177 5.60 5.14 25.73
CA TRP A 177 6.62 4.87 26.75
C TRP A 177 6.18 5.19 28.18
N ASP A 178 5.40 6.26 28.37
CA ASP A 178 5.05 6.82 29.68
C ASP A 178 3.61 6.51 30.10
N THR A 179 2.88 5.74 29.30
CA THR A 179 1.50 5.31 29.58
C THR A 179 1.51 3.82 29.91
N PRO A 180 0.98 3.38 31.05
CA PRO A 180 1.01 1.95 31.43
C PRO A 180 0.35 1.04 30.42
N VAL A 181 -0.79 1.45 29.91
CA VAL A 181 -1.49 0.79 28.78
C VAL A 181 -2.50 1.74 28.17
N GLU A 182 -2.53 1.77 26.86
CA GLU A 182 -3.62 2.33 26.06
C GLU A 182 -3.85 1.44 24.84
N GLY A 183 -5.08 1.38 24.36
CA GLY A 183 -5.41 0.55 23.23
C GLY A 183 -6.88 0.58 22.89
N GLU A 184 -7.26 -0.21 21.90
CA GLU A 184 -8.65 -0.34 21.48
C GLU A 184 -8.97 -1.74 20.98
N THR A 185 -10.25 -2.07 21.03
CA THR A 185 -10.83 -3.22 20.32
C THR A 185 -11.68 -2.72 19.17
N LEU A 186 -11.64 -3.43 18.05
CA LEU A 186 -12.42 -3.13 16.85
C LEU A 186 -13.32 -4.32 16.52
N THR A 187 -14.55 -4.02 16.17
CA THR A 187 -15.48 -4.96 15.50
C THR A 187 -16.16 -4.22 14.35
N ARG A 188 -16.08 -4.78 13.14
CA ARG A 188 -16.71 -4.21 11.94
C ARG A 188 -17.50 -5.28 11.21
N TYR A 189 -18.62 -4.88 10.63
CA TYR A 189 -19.41 -5.68 9.70
C TYR A 189 -19.66 -4.89 8.42
N SER A 190 -19.49 -5.53 7.27
CA SER A 190 -19.78 -5.00 5.93
C SER A 190 -20.86 -5.86 5.27
N THR A 191 -21.84 -5.20 4.67
CA THR A 191 -23.00 -5.88 4.09
C THR A 191 -22.77 -6.45 2.71
N ASN A 192 -21.86 -5.85 1.91
CA ASN A 192 -21.67 -6.25 0.51
C ASN A 192 -21.17 -7.70 0.38
N ASN A 193 -20.27 -8.10 1.26
CA ASN A 193 -19.66 -9.43 1.22
C ASN A 193 -19.75 -10.19 2.56
N ASP A 194 -20.66 -9.81 3.45
CA ASP A 194 -20.79 -10.40 4.78
C ASP A 194 -19.47 -10.41 5.57
N GLN A 195 -18.62 -9.41 5.39
CA GLN A 195 -17.30 -9.36 6.03
C GLN A 195 -17.42 -9.03 7.51
N TRP A 196 -16.65 -9.76 8.32
CA TRP A 196 -16.44 -9.49 9.74
C TRP A 196 -14.97 -9.25 10.02
N ASP A 197 -14.67 -8.09 10.64
CA ASP A 197 -13.36 -7.77 11.18
C ASP A 197 -13.45 -7.72 12.69
N THR A 198 -12.49 -8.34 13.37
CA THR A 198 -12.37 -8.27 14.82
C THR A 198 -10.90 -8.17 15.19
N GLY A 199 -10.54 -7.10 15.90
CA GLY A 199 -9.16 -6.82 16.25
C GLY A 199 -9.00 -6.18 17.61
N VAL A 200 -7.77 -6.21 18.11
CA VAL A 200 -7.33 -5.51 19.30
C VAL A 200 -5.91 -5.01 19.05
N LYS A 201 -5.64 -3.77 19.45
CA LYS A 201 -4.28 -3.22 19.49
C LYS A 201 -4.07 -2.47 20.80
N ALA A 202 -2.85 -2.51 21.32
CA ALA A 202 -2.47 -1.80 22.54
C ALA A 202 -1.00 -1.46 22.54
N THR A 203 -0.67 -0.36 23.21
CA THR A 203 0.70 0.08 23.48
C THR A 203 0.80 0.51 24.93
N GLY A 204 2.02 0.55 25.46
CA GLY A 204 2.28 1.01 26.81
C GLY A 204 3.72 0.90 27.22
N GLY A 205 4.04 1.47 28.39
CA GLY A 205 5.39 1.48 28.92
C GLY A 205 5.48 1.98 30.34
N ASN A 206 6.71 2.05 30.86
CA ASN A 206 7.03 2.55 32.19
C ASN A 206 8.21 3.54 32.16
N GLY A 207 8.45 4.17 31.02
CA GLY A 207 9.57 5.07 30.76
C GLY A 207 10.86 4.37 30.31
N THR A 208 11.10 3.13 30.72
CA THR A 208 12.29 2.35 30.37
C THR A 208 11.98 1.19 29.46
N LEU A 209 10.93 0.44 29.75
CA LEU A 209 10.43 -0.64 28.91
C LEU A 209 9.10 -0.22 28.31
N GLY A 210 8.94 -0.49 27.04
CA GLY A 210 7.73 -0.24 26.31
C GLY A 210 7.32 -1.44 25.45
N TYR A 211 6.06 -1.47 25.05
CA TYR A 211 5.54 -2.51 24.19
C TYR A 211 4.44 -1.97 23.26
N SER A 212 4.27 -2.63 22.13
CA SER A 212 3.12 -2.47 21.25
C SER A 212 2.69 -3.84 20.78
N PHE A 213 1.39 -4.11 20.69
CA PHE A 213 0.89 -5.30 20.02
C PHE A 213 -0.43 -5.03 19.32
N GLY A 214 -0.70 -5.79 18.26
CA GLY A 214 -1.96 -5.80 17.56
C GLY A 214 -2.24 -7.18 16.97
N ILE A 215 -3.50 -7.55 16.90
CA ILE A 215 -3.98 -8.72 16.19
C ILE A 215 -5.35 -8.42 15.60
N ILE A 216 -5.57 -8.86 14.36
CA ILE A 216 -6.87 -8.74 13.70
C ILE A 216 -7.19 -10.01 12.93
N ARG A 217 -8.45 -10.38 12.92
CA ARG A 217 -9.02 -11.38 12.03
C ARG A 217 -10.05 -10.73 11.13
N ARG A 218 -9.98 -11.03 9.83
CA ARG A 218 -10.95 -10.64 8.81
C ARG A 218 -11.47 -11.89 8.13
N SER A 219 -12.78 -11.96 7.89
CA SER A 219 -13.40 -13.05 7.15
C SER A 219 -14.52 -12.50 6.30
N ALA A 220 -14.48 -12.73 5.01
CA ALA A 220 -15.43 -12.22 4.04
C ALA A 220 -15.99 -13.33 3.17
N GLY A 221 -17.24 -13.18 2.78
CA GLY A 221 -17.87 -13.98 1.72
C GLY A 221 -17.65 -13.32 0.35
N ASP A 222 -18.43 -13.79 -0.62
CA ASP A 222 -18.38 -13.30 -1.99
C ASP A 222 -18.97 -11.90 -2.12
N ILE A 223 -18.39 -11.09 -3.02
CA ILE A 223 -18.83 -9.74 -3.36
C ILE A 223 -20.21 -9.78 -4.03
N GLU A 224 -21.04 -8.78 -3.73
CA GLU A 224 -22.28 -8.48 -4.44
C GLU A 224 -22.10 -7.26 -5.35
N THR A 225 -22.46 -7.39 -6.63
CA THR A 225 -22.54 -6.27 -7.59
C THR A 225 -23.96 -5.73 -7.65
N PRO A 226 -24.19 -4.53 -8.22
CA PRO A 226 -25.53 -3.91 -8.23
C PRO A 226 -26.63 -4.75 -8.91
N ASP A 227 -26.29 -5.44 -9.99
CA ASP A 227 -27.26 -6.20 -10.79
C ASP A 227 -27.60 -7.58 -10.23
N GLU A 228 -28.82 -8.06 -10.55
CA GLU A 228 -29.27 -9.43 -10.28
C GLU A 228 -28.35 -10.45 -10.99
N PRO A 229 -28.13 -11.65 -10.42
CA PRO A 229 -27.27 -12.65 -10.98
C PRO A 229 -27.73 -13.09 -12.38
N THR A 230 -26.99 -12.75 -13.38
CA THR A 230 -27.22 -13.22 -14.74
C THR A 230 -26.13 -14.19 -15.15
N TYR A 231 -26.55 -15.42 -15.49
CA TYR A 231 -25.66 -16.42 -16.04
C TYR A 231 -25.63 -16.26 -17.54
N PHE A 232 -24.58 -15.66 -18.07
CA PHE A 232 -24.31 -15.74 -19.48
C PHE A 232 -23.27 -16.82 -19.72
N PRO A 233 -23.56 -17.83 -20.55
CA PRO A 233 -22.49 -18.55 -21.18
C PRO A 233 -21.73 -17.50 -22.01
N PRO A 234 -20.43 -17.29 -21.78
CA PRO A 234 -19.69 -16.29 -22.53
C PRO A 234 -19.77 -16.61 -24.03
N PRO A 235 -19.85 -15.60 -24.88
CA PRO A 235 -19.69 -15.83 -26.32
C PRO A 235 -18.28 -16.41 -26.53
N PRO A 236 -18.14 -17.33 -27.54
CA PRO A 236 -16.85 -17.99 -27.77
C PRO A 236 -15.74 -17.08 -28.28
N SER A 237 -16.02 -15.81 -28.54
CA SER A 237 -15.05 -14.77 -28.88
C SER A 237 -15.27 -13.60 -27.93
N ALA A 238 -14.30 -13.36 -27.09
CA ALA A 238 -14.38 -12.41 -25.99
C ALA A 238 -14.23 -10.96 -26.43
N ASP A 239 -15.17 -10.44 -27.18
CA ASP A 239 -15.41 -9.01 -27.15
C ASP A 239 -16.34 -8.73 -25.96
N LEU A 240 -15.78 -8.66 -24.77
CA LEU A 240 -16.51 -8.40 -23.54
C LEU A 240 -16.75 -6.90 -23.31
N GLN A 241 -16.59 -6.06 -24.33
CA GLN A 241 -16.83 -4.62 -24.25
C GLN A 241 -18.32 -4.25 -24.15
N GLY A 242 -19.19 -5.24 -24.02
CA GLY A 242 -20.62 -5.06 -23.84
C GLY A 242 -21.08 -5.27 -22.41
N GLU A 243 -22.14 -6.05 -22.27
CA GLU A 243 -22.71 -6.41 -20.97
C GLU A 243 -21.72 -7.28 -20.17
N PRO A 244 -21.64 -7.11 -18.82
CA PRO A 244 -20.80 -7.94 -17.98
C PRO A 244 -21.21 -9.40 -18.02
N ALA A 245 -20.23 -10.32 -18.01
CA ALA A 245 -20.50 -11.74 -17.99
C ALA A 245 -20.99 -12.24 -16.63
N TYR A 246 -20.62 -11.52 -15.57
CA TYR A 246 -20.99 -11.83 -14.17
C TYR A 246 -21.57 -10.60 -13.50
N THR A 247 -22.73 -10.77 -12.88
CA THR A 247 -23.41 -9.77 -12.05
C THR A 247 -24.00 -10.42 -10.81
N GLY A 248 -24.40 -9.61 -9.85
CA GLY A 248 -24.93 -10.07 -8.57
C GLY A 248 -23.82 -10.65 -7.68
N LYS A 249 -24.01 -11.81 -7.09
CA LYS A 249 -23.02 -12.42 -6.20
C LYS A 249 -21.89 -13.09 -6.98
N LEU A 250 -20.71 -12.51 -6.93
CA LEU A 250 -19.51 -12.98 -7.62
C LEU A 250 -18.86 -14.10 -6.82
N GLY A 251 -19.10 -15.36 -7.21
CA GLY A 251 -18.43 -16.51 -6.59
C GLY A 251 -16.91 -16.43 -6.71
N TYR A 252 -16.19 -17.00 -5.72
CA TYR A 252 -14.72 -16.97 -5.63
C TYR A 252 -14.12 -15.57 -5.44
N THR A 253 -14.73 -14.76 -4.60
CA THR A 253 -14.18 -13.48 -4.18
C THR A 253 -14.05 -13.36 -2.65
N ASP A 254 -14.26 -14.50 -1.97
CA ASP A 254 -14.13 -14.64 -0.52
C ASP A 254 -12.66 -14.65 -0.05
N PHE A 255 -12.46 -14.26 1.20
CA PHE A 255 -11.15 -14.32 1.84
C PHE A 255 -11.22 -14.50 3.36
N ASP A 256 -10.14 -15.05 3.94
CA ASP A 256 -9.90 -15.12 5.38
C ASP A 256 -8.47 -14.65 5.69
N GLN A 257 -8.31 -13.75 6.69
CA GLN A 257 -7.02 -13.21 7.12
C GLN A 257 -6.87 -13.25 8.64
N VAL A 258 -5.64 -13.51 9.10
CA VAL A 258 -5.25 -13.35 10.50
C VAL A 258 -3.89 -12.69 10.55
N ASN A 259 -3.84 -11.44 10.98
CA ASN A 259 -2.65 -10.62 10.95
C ASN A 259 -2.29 -10.15 12.37
N GLY A 260 -0.99 -9.99 12.64
CA GLY A 260 -0.52 -9.57 13.95
C GLY A 260 0.80 -8.84 13.91
N ASP A 261 0.99 -7.98 14.91
CA ASP A 261 2.21 -7.20 15.14
C ASP A 261 2.52 -7.16 16.63
N PHE A 262 3.78 -7.30 16.99
CA PHE A 262 4.25 -7.23 18.37
C PHE A 262 5.62 -6.56 18.44
N ALA A 263 5.78 -5.57 19.30
CA ALA A 263 7.05 -4.90 19.55
C ALA A 263 7.37 -4.80 21.03
N LEU A 264 8.65 -4.89 21.36
CA LEU A 264 9.24 -4.58 22.65
C LEU A 264 10.28 -3.50 22.48
N GLY A 265 10.22 -2.48 23.33
CA GLY A 265 11.15 -1.38 23.35
C GLY A 265 11.90 -1.30 24.67
N TYR A 266 13.14 -0.85 24.60
CA TYR A 266 13.98 -0.51 25.76
C TYR A 266 14.61 0.86 25.53
N ARG A 267 14.44 1.76 26.50
CA ARG A 267 15.08 3.08 26.54
C ARG A 267 16.18 3.06 27.60
N ASP A 268 17.39 3.34 27.15
CA ASP A 268 18.55 3.39 28.08
C ASP A 268 18.63 4.74 28.81
N ASP A 269 19.48 4.81 29.88
CA ASP A 269 19.65 6.01 30.69
C ASP A 269 20.23 7.22 29.93
N ASP A 270 20.84 6.98 28.77
CA ASP A 270 21.42 8.00 27.89
C ASP A 270 20.47 8.42 26.77
N GLY A 271 19.21 7.98 26.83
CA GLY A 271 18.15 8.30 25.82
C GLY A 271 18.21 7.50 24.54
N GLY A 272 19.01 6.44 24.48
CA GLY A 272 18.99 5.51 23.34
C GLY A 272 17.76 4.62 23.39
N GLU A 273 17.11 4.44 22.24
CA GLU A 273 15.95 3.58 22.08
C GLU A 273 16.31 2.32 21.28
N TRP A 274 15.85 1.18 21.76
CA TRP A 274 16.06 -0.13 21.15
C TRP A 274 14.74 -0.84 20.98
N THR A 275 14.46 -1.35 19.80
CA THR A 275 13.18 -2.01 19.52
C THR A 275 13.43 -3.36 18.85
N ALA A 276 12.66 -4.37 19.28
CA ALA A 276 12.53 -5.64 18.61
C ALA A 276 11.06 -5.83 18.24
N ARG A 277 10.78 -6.07 16.95
CA ARG A 277 9.42 -6.21 16.41
C ARG A 277 9.29 -7.52 15.67
N TYR A 278 8.14 -8.16 15.78
CA TYR A 278 7.69 -9.28 14.98
C TYR A 278 6.34 -8.96 14.38
N SER A 279 6.19 -9.15 13.08
CA SER A 279 4.90 -9.02 12.39
C SER A 279 4.62 -10.25 11.54
N ARG A 280 3.34 -10.58 11.38
CA ARG A 280 2.88 -11.65 10.51
C ARG A 280 1.62 -11.23 9.78
N PHE A 281 1.61 -11.47 8.48
CA PHE A 281 0.45 -11.35 7.60
C PHE A 281 0.13 -12.73 7.02
N ASN A 282 -1.08 -13.20 7.28
CA ASN A 282 -1.56 -14.50 6.78
C ASN A 282 -2.90 -14.28 6.09
N ASP A 283 -2.98 -14.68 4.83
CA ASP A 283 -4.13 -14.46 3.97
C ASP A 283 -4.43 -15.69 3.13
N GLU A 284 -5.71 -15.96 2.97
CA GLU A 284 -6.26 -16.96 2.07
C GLU A 284 -7.42 -16.33 1.30
N HIS A 285 -7.29 -16.19 -0.03
CA HIS A 285 -8.32 -15.58 -0.86
C HIS A 285 -8.49 -16.31 -2.19
N ASN A 286 -9.68 -16.12 -2.78
CA ASN A 286 -10.05 -16.65 -4.08
C ASN A 286 -9.99 -15.59 -5.17
N PHE A 287 -9.92 -16.06 -6.44
CA PHE A 287 -10.04 -15.24 -7.62
C PHE A 287 -11.21 -15.66 -8.49
N LEU A 288 -12.02 -14.71 -8.91
CA LEU A 288 -12.93 -14.90 -10.04
C LEU A 288 -12.10 -14.93 -11.34
N LEU A 289 -12.23 -16.03 -12.09
CA LEU A 289 -11.54 -16.19 -13.37
C LEU A 289 -12.43 -15.73 -14.52
N PRO A 290 -11.83 -15.20 -15.62
CA PRO A 290 -12.58 -14.84 -16.81
C PRO A 290 -13.21 -16.07 -17.48
N PRO A 291 -14.38 -15.92 -18.14
CA PRO A 291 -14.94 -16.96 -19.01
C PRO A 291 -14.02 -17.26 -20.21
N PRO A 292 -13.95 -18.49 -20.75
CA PRO A 292 -14.63 -19.71 -20.29
C PRO A 292 -13.83 -20.50 -19.24
N ALA A 293 -12.67 -19.99 -18.80
CA ALA A 293 -11.82 -20.67 -17.83
C ALA A 293 -12.44 -20.68 -16.42
N GLY A 294 -13.28 -19.70 -16.13
CA GLY A 294 -14.10 -19.69 -14.93
C GLY A 294 -15.33 -20.56 -15.14
N ASN A 295 -15.38 -21.71 -14.50
CA ASN A 295 -16.64 -22.43 -14.38
C ASN A 295 -17.56 -21.63 -13.47
N LEU A 296 -18.58 -21.16 -14.03
CA LEU A 296 -19.64 -20.37 -13.44
C LEU A 296 -20.75 -21.18 -12.91
N PRO A 297 -21.32 -20.71 -11.84
CA PRO A 297 -20.65 -20.60 -10.56
C PRO A 297 -20.12 -21.95 -10.20
N PRO A 298 -19.27 -22.10 -9.19
CA PRO A 298 -18.83 -23.43 -8.77
C PRO A 298 -20.06 -24.27 -8.51
N ALA A 299 -20.03 -25.50 -8.97
CA ALA A 299 -20.92 -26.51 -8.42
C ALA A 299 -20.72 -26.50 -6.91
N ALA A 300 -21.80 -26.53 -6.14
CA ALA A 300 -21.73 -26.41 -4.69
C ALA A 300 -20.70 -27.40 -4.11
N GLY A 301 -19.58 -26.87 -3.58
CA GLY A 301 -18.47 -27.63 -3.04
C GLY A 301 -17.23 -27.76 -3.93
N GLU A 302 -17.20 -27.12 -5.11
CA GLU A 302 -15.96 -26.96 -5.88
C GLU A 302 -15.17 -25.75 -5.36
N GLU A 303 -13.85 -25.92 -5.27
CA GLU A 303 -12.95 -24.85 -4.85
C GLU A 303 -12.41 -24.10 -6.07
N GLY A 304 -12.38 -22.76 -5.97
CA GLY A 304 -11.85 -21.87 -6.99
C GLY A 304 -10.33 -21.87 -7.07
N VAL A 305 -9.79 -21.10 -7.98
CA VAL A 305 -8.38 -20.69 -7.94
C VAL A 305 -8.22 -19.66 -6.84
N GLY A 306 -7.24 -19.83 -5.98
CA GLY A 306 -6.98 -18.92 -4.90
C GLY A 306 -5.50 -18.83 -4.59
N GLN A 307 -5.18 -17.93 -3.65
CA GLN A 307 -3.84 -17.81 -3.09
C GLN A 307 -3.88 -17.99 -1.59
N TYR A 308 -2.77 -18.51 -1.08
CA TYR A 308 -2.41 -18.51 0.32
C TYR A 308 -1.09 -17.79 0.47
N ILE A 309 -1.07 -16.74 1.32
CA ILE A 309 0.10 -15.91 1.56
C ILE A 309 0.43 -15.98 3.04
N ASP A 310 1.69 -16.24 3.35
CA ASP A 310 2.25 -16.16 4.69
C ASP A 310 3.51 -15.28 4.63
N ASN A 311 3.48 -14.14 5.32
CA ASN A 311 4.60 -13.23 5.39
C ASN A 311 4.94 -12.97 6.85
N GLU A 312 6.17 -13.25 7.23
CA GLU A 312 6.71 -13.01 8.56
C GLU A 312 7.88 -12.04 8.48
N GLN A 313 8.00 -11.16 9.47
CA GLN A 313 9.09 -10.21 9.57
C GLN A 313 9.57 -10.08 11.02
N ILE A 314 10.89 -10.03 11.19
CA ILE A 314 11.54 -9.64 12.45
C ILE A 314 12.40 -8.42 12.18
N GLU A 315 12.21 -7.35 12.95
CA GLU A 315 13.02 -6.15 12.92
C GLU A 315 13.70 -5.94 14.27
N LEU A 316 14.99 -5.65 14.22
CA LEU A 316 15.77 -5.11 15.35
C LEU A 316 16.25 -3.72 14.95
N ALA A 317 15.84 -2.70 15.68
CA ALA A 317 16.17 -1.31 15.42
C ALA A 317 16.71 -0.63 16.67
N ALA A 318 17.56 0.37 16.49
CA ALA A 318 17.94 1.27 17.55
C ALA A 318 18.05 2.70 17.03
N GLU A 319 17.89 3.66 17.95
CA GLU A 319 18.19 5.07 17.72
C GLU A 319 19.02 5.57 18.91
N LYS A 320 20.21 6.09 18.62
CA LYS A 320 21.15 6.55 19.66
C LYS A 320 21.96 7.74 19.19
N GLU A 321 21.92 8.80 19.97
CA GLU A 321 22.83 9.93 19.76
C GLU A 321 24.24 9.61 20.27
N ALA A 322 25.23 9.79 19.43
CA ALA A 322 26.64 9.68 19.79
C ALA A 322 27.51 10.60 18.93
N GLY A 323 28.26 11.49 19.57
CA GLY A 323 29.18 12.40 18.90
C GLY A 323 28.48 13.47 18.04
N GLY A 324 27.27 13.87 18.37
CA GLY A 324 26.46 14.83 17.60
C GLY A 324 25.84 14.23 16.34
N ILE A 325 25.80 12.91 16.23
CA ILE A 325 25.15 12.14 15.17
C ILE A 325 24.15 11.21 15.81
N THR A 326 22.94 11.19 15.28
CA THR A 326 21.92 10.19 15.64
C THR A 326 22.10 8.97 14.74
N TRP A 327 22.56 7.87 15.33
CA TRP A 327 22.77 6.60 14.65
C TRP A 327 21.50 5.75 14.70
N LYS A 328 21.12 5.18 13.54
CA LYS A 328 19.91 4.36 13.36
C LYS A 328 20.25 3.02 12.70
N PRO A 329 20.84 2.06 13.43
CA PRO A 329 21.04 0.71 12.92
C PRO A 329 19.70 -0.04 12.87
N LYS A 330 19.49 -0.80 11.76
CA LYS A 330 18.37 -1.73 11.61
C LYS A 330 18.84 -3.06 11.03
N LEU A 331 18.28 -4.15 11.54
CA LEU A 331 18.41 -5.49 11.00
C LEU A 331 17.01 -6.04 10.78
N VAL A 332 16.71 -6.47 9.58
CA VAL A 332 15.40 -7.01 9.22
C VAL A 332 15.57 -8.39 8.58
N TRP A 333 14.80 -9.35 9.06
CA TRP A 333 14.57 -10.62 8.38
C TRP A 333 13.11 -10.65 7.94
N GLN A 334 12.87 -11.11 6.70
CA GLN A 334 11.56 -11.35 6.15
C GLN A 334 11.53 -12.74 5.51
N ASN A 335 10.49 -13.52 5.81
CA ASN A 335 10.12 -14.71 5.05
C ASN A 335 8.76 -14.43 4.40
N ASN A 336 8.66 -14.66 3.10
CA ASN A 336 7.41 -14.55 2.39
C ASN A 336 7.18 -15.82 1.57
N ARG A 337 6.02 -16.42 1.73
CA ARG A 337 5.61 -17.61 0.97
C ARG A 337 4.25 -17.38 0.33
N ARG A 338 4.19 -17.55 -0.98
CA ARG A 338 2.98 -17.45 -1.79
C ARG A 338 2.71 -18.78 -2.48
N ARG A 339 1.50 -19.27 -2.33
CA ARG A 339 1.04 -20.52 -2.93
C ARG A 339 -0.28 -20.31 -3.65
N SER A 340 -0.50 -21.00 -4.78
CA SER A 340 -1.79 -21.01 -5.47
C SER A 340 -2.15 -22.42 -5.93
N ASN A 341 -3.44 -22.77 -5.87
CA ASN A 341 -3.96 -24.02 -6.40
C ASN A 341 -4.29 -23.88 -7.90
N ALA A 342 -4.37 -25.00 -8.61
CA ALA A 342 -4.94 -25.03 -9.95
C ALA A 342 -6.48 -25.10 -9.88
N ALA A 343 -7.17 -24.62 -10.92
CA ALA A 343 -8.61 -24.73 -11.03
C ALA A 343 -9.09 -26.17 -10.84
N GLY A 344 -10.12 -26.36 -10.02
CA GLY A 344 -10.72 -27.66 -9.72
C GLY A 344 -9.93 -28.57 -8.81
N THR A 345 -8.84 -28.09 -8.20
CA THR A 345 -8.10 -28.84 -7.18
C THR A 345 -8.49 -28.37 -5.77
N PRO A 346 -8.70 -29.27 -4.80
CA PRO A 346 -9.06 -28.87 -3.45
C PRO A 346 -7.97 -28.01 -2.79
N ARG A 347 -8.39 -26.96 -2.08
CA ARG A 347 -7.57 -26.29 -1.09
C ARG A 347 -7.32 -27.22 0.08
N VAL A 348 -6.27 -28.00 0.03
CA VAL A 348 -5.82 -28.78 1.18
C VAL A 348 -4.65 -28.08 1.84
N ALA A 349 -4.55 -28.21 3.16
CA ALA A 349 -3.40 -27.71 3.90
C ALA A 349 -2.12 -28.31 3.30
N GLY A 350 -1.25 -27.45 2.77
CA GLY A 350 -0.11 -27.87 1.98
C GLY A 350 -0.49 -28.03 0.51
N PHE A 351 -1.01 -26.95 -0.08
CA PHE A 351 -1.30 -26.86 -1.50
C PHE A 351 -0.23 -27.59 -2.35
N ASP A 352 -0.57 -28.71 -2.97
CA ASP A 352 0.22 -29.35 -4.03
C ASP A 352 -0.06 -28.58 -5.33
N ASN A 353 0.75 -27.63 -5.68
CA ASN A 353 0.27 -26.37 -6.09
C ASN A 353 0.73 -26.10 -7.49
N ALA A 354 -0.09 -25.35 -8.16
CA ALA A 354 0.31 -24.74 -9.39
C ALA A 354 1.54 -23.86 -9.14
N LEU A 355 1.53 -23.03 -8.08
CA LEU A 355 2.60 -22.14 -7.69
C LEU A 355 2.92 -22.26 -6.19
N ASP A 356 4.21 -22.33 -5.84
CA ASP A 356 4.71 -22.24 -4.46
C ASP A 356 6.08 -21.56 -4.49
N ILE A 357 6.11 -20.25 -4.17
CA ILE A 357 7.32 -19.44 -4.15
C ILE A 357 7.54 -18.96 -2.73
N GLU A 358 8.74 -19.21 -2.21
CA GLU A 358 9.15 -18.78 -0.87
C GLU A 358 10.52 -18.12 -0.96
N PHE A 359 10.70 -17.03 -0.20
CA PHE A 359 12.02 -16.43 -0.04
C PHE A 359 12.29 -16.05 1.41
N ASP A 360 13.58 -16.06 1.75
CA ASP A 360 14.13 -15.40 2.93
C ASP A 360 14.95 -14.19 2.49
N GLN A 361 14.65 -13.03 3.09
CA GLN A 361 15.40 -11.78 2.87
C GLN A 361 15.98 -11.27 4.18
N TYR A 362 17.23 -10.84 4.13
CA TYR A 362 17.92 -10.19 5.24
C TYR A 362 18.38 -8.81 4.79
N THR A 363 18.07 -7.78 5.58
CA THR A 363 18.53 -6.42 5.33
C THR A 363 19.24 -5.87 6.55
N ALA A 364 20.44 -5.34 6.34
CA ALA A 364 21.20 -4.58 7.34
C ALA A 364 21.36 -3.14 6.87
N ARG A 365 20.89 -2.17 7.66
CA ARG A 365 20.95 -0.74 7.35
C ARG A 365 21.54 0.03 8.52
N LEU A 366 22.44 0.94 8.22
CA LEU A 366 23.01 1.89 9.18
C LEU A 366 22.90 3.30 8.62
N GLU A 367 22.23 4.17 9.34
CA GLU A 367 22.12 5.59 9.04
C GLU A 367 22.79 6.42 10.14
N GLY A 368 23.42 7.50 9.75
CA GLY A 368 23.90 8.55 10.62
C GLY A 368 23.28 9.88 10.22
N GLN A 369 22.38 10.39 11.06
CA GLN A 369 21.74 11.69 10.89
C GLN A 369 22.51 12.75 11.65
N HIS A 370 22.86 13.85 11.01
CA HIS A 370 23.63 14.94 11.62
C HIS A 370 22.91 16.30 11.48
N GLY A 371 23.15 17.16 12.44
CA GLY A 371 22.78 18.57 12.39
C GLY A 371 23.81 19.40 11.58
N PRO A 372 23.92 20.69 11.86
CA PRO A 372 24.79 21.59 11.08
C PRO A 372 26.25 21.14 11.04
N VAL A 373 26.79 20.88 9.85
CA VAL A 373 28.20 20.48 9.63
C VAL A 373 28.69 21.01 8.26
N MET A 374 29.94 21.50 8.22
CA MET A 374 30.60 21.96 6.98
C MET A 374 29.79 22.99 6.17
N GLY A 375 28.88 23.74 6.81
CA GLY A 375 28.04 24.74 6.15
C GLY A 375 26.70 24.21 5.64
N LEU A 376 26.40 22.95 5.79
CA LEU A 376 25.08 22.32 5.62
C LEU A 376 24.28 22.49 6.90
N ASP A 377 22.97 22.45 6.83
CA ASP A 377 22.09 22.63 7.98
C ASP A 377 21.68 21.29 8.61
N GLY A 378 21.64 20.24 7.83
CA GLY A 378 21.41 18.87 8.26
C GLY A 378 21.60 17.89 7.14
N GLY A 379 21.72 16.62 7.47
CA GLY A 379 21.88 15.56 6.49
C GLY A 379 21.81 14.16 7.07
N THR A 380 21.77 13.19 6.20
CA THR A 380 21.79 11.76 6.52
C THR A 380 22.75 11.05 5.57
N VAL A 381 23.63 10.22 6.13
CA VAL A 381 24.48 9.32 5.36
C VAL A 381 24.19 7.89 5.78
N GLY A 382 24.25 6.94 4.86
CA GLY A 382 23.96 5.57 5.23
C GLY A 382 24.54 4.53 4.29
N VAL A 383 24.49 3.29 4.79
CA VAL A 383 24.84 2.08 4.06
C VAL A 383 23.76 1.04 4.29
N GLU A 384 23.44 0.27 3.23
CA GLU A 384 22.43 -0.78 3.26
C GLU A 384 22.97 -2.00 2.50
N TYR A 385 22.75 -3.17 3.08
CA TYR A 385 22.98 -4.44 2.42
C TYR A 385 21.75 -5.31 2.55
N THR A 386 21.26 -5.82 1.41
CA THR A 386 20.12 -6.73 1.35
C THR A 386 20.54 -7.99 0.60
N THR A 387 20.19 -9.16 1.13
CA THR A 387 20.35 -10.45 0.44
C THR A 387 19.03 -11.21 0.51
N LYS A 388 18.62 -11.83 -0.60
CA LYS A 388 17.39 -12.61 -0.73
C LYS A 388 17.70 -13.95 -1.38
N ASP A 389 17.23 -15.04 -0.75
CA ASP A 389 17.26 -16.42 -1.25
C ASP A 389 15.82 -16.85 -1.59
N GLN A 390 15.54 -17.13 -2.87
CA GLN A 390 14.22 -17.54 -3.36
C GLN A 390 14.23 -18.98 -3.83
N VAL A 391 13.22 -19.74 -3.40
CA VAL A 391 12.96 -21.11 -3.83
C VAL A 391 11.60 -21.17 -4.53
N SER A 392 11.57 -21.77 -5.71
CA SER A 392 10.34 -22.01 -6.47
C SER A 392 10.00 -23.49 -6.46
N ARG A 393 8.82 -23.81 -5.92
CA ARG A 393 8.24 -25.16 -5.88
C ARG A 393 6.88 -25.09 -6.57
N GLY A 394 6.35 -26.20 -6.95
CA GLY A 394 5.04 -26.27 -7.59
C GLY A 394 5.09 -27.00 -8.92
N THR A 395 3.94 -27.31 -9.47
CA THR A 395 3.81 -28.01 -10.75
C THR A 395 3.98 -27.07 -11.93
N THR A 396 3.69 -25.78 -11.74
CA THR A 396 3.86 -24.72 -12.71
C THR A 396 4.96 -23.80 -12.23
N GLN A 397 6.13 -23.92 -12.82
CA GLN A 397 7.30 -23.11 -12.44
C GLN A 397 7.43 -21.93 -13.36
N LEU A 398 6.69 -20.89 -13.04
CA LEU A 398 6.71 -19.65 -13.80
C LEU A 398 7.92 -18.80 -13.44
N SER A 399 8.19 -18.62 -12.14
CA SER A 399 9.37 -17.91 -11.63
C SER A 399 10.40 -18.90 -11.11
N PRO A 400 11.67 -18.81 -11.49
CA PRO A 400 12.71 -19.67 -10.96
C PRO A 400 13.05 -19.31 -9.49
N GLY A 401 13.77 -20.20 -8.82
CA GLY A 401 14.53 -19.88 -7.62
C GLY A 401 15.82 -19.11 -7.98
N GLY A 402 16.43 -18.49 -6.99
CA GLY A 402 17.65 -17.73 -7.19
C GLY A 402 18.03 -16.85 -6.01
N ASP A 403 19.11 -16.13 -6.17
CA ASP A 403 19.68 -15.20 -5.19
C ASP A 403 19.65 -13.77 -5.71
N VAL A 404 19.43 -12.82 -4.81
CA VAL A 404 19.50 -11.39 -5.10
C VAL A 404 20.28 -10.70 -4.00
N ASP A 405 21.34 -9.99 -4.34
CA ASP A 405 22.15 -9.21 -3.42
C ASP A 405 22.16 -7.73 -3.83
N ASN A 406 22.09 -6.83 -2.87
CA ASN A 406 22.21 -5.40 -3.11
C ASN A 406 23.05 -4.74 -2.02
N LEU A 407 24.09 -4.01 -2.41
CA LEU A 407 24.88 -3.16 -1.53
C LEU A 407 24.73 -1.71 -1.96
N ALA A 408 24.38 -0.84 -1.03
CA ALA A 408 24.19 0.56 -1.32
C ALA A 408 24.88 1.49 -0.32
N VAL A 409 25.30 2.65 -0.83
CA VAL A 409 25.74 3.78 0.01
C VAL A 409 25.01 5.04 -0.46
N PHE A 410 24.58 5.88 0.48
CA PHE A 410 23.82 7.08 0.14
C PHE A 410 24.10 8.24 1.08
N ALA A 411 23.84 9.44 0.58
CA ALA A 411 23.88 10.68 1.34
C ALA A 411 22.73 11.58 0.88
N PHE A 412 22.17 12.30 1.82
CA PHE A 412 21.17 13.35 1.57
C PHE A 412 21.48 14.54 2.47
N GLU A 413 21.49 15.73 1.88
CA GLU A 413 21.91 16.95 2.54
C GLU A 413 20.95 18.09 2.27
N GLU A 414 20.81 19.00 3.23
CA GLU A 414 20.00 20.19 3.04
C GLU A 414 20.73 21.48 3.46
N LYS A 415 20.35 22.57 2.79
CA LYS A 415 20.89 23.91 3.05
C LYS A 415 19.86 25.00 2.78
N GLY A 416 19.60 25.81 3.79
CA GLY A 416 18.81 27.04 3.69
C GLY A 416 19.62 28.27 3.27
N PHE A 417 19.00 29.10 2.41
CA PHE A 417 19.51 30.37 1.90
C PHE A 417 18.40 31.42 1.98
N GLY A 418 18.11 31.90 3.20
CA GLY A 418 16.95 32.77 3.43
C GLY A 418 15.65 32.08 3.12
N ASP A 419 14.90 32.56 2.12
CA ASP A 419 13.61 32.00 1.70
C ASP A 419 13.74 30.72 0.83
N LEU A 420 14.95 30.32 0.47
CA LEU A 420 15.23 29.14 -0.33
C LEU A 420 15.82 28.01 0.52
N LEU A 421 15.18 26.85 0.56
CA LEU A 421 15.73 25.60 1.05
C LEU A 421 16.15 24.73 -0.14
N LEU A 422 17.38 24.26 -0.17
CA LEU A 422 17.87 23.30 -1.15
C LEU A 422 18.09 21.95 -0.48
N GLN A 423 17.71 20.87 -1.16
CA GLN A 423 17.88 19.47 -0.75
C GLN A 423 18.54 18.71 -1.90
N ALA A 424 19.55 17.90 -1.60
CA ALA A 424 20.26 17.11 -2.60
C ALA A 424 20.58 15.72 -2.05
N GLY A 425 20.40 14.71 -2.87
CA GLY A 425 20.70 13.32 -2.55
C GLY A 425 21.54 12.64 -3.60
N LEU A 426 22.37 11.69 -3.19
CA LEU A 426 23.15 10.82 -4.04
C LEU A 426 23.19 9.42 -3.45
N ARG A 427 23.04 8.40 -4.30
CA ARG A 427 23.13 6.99 -3.93
C ARG A 427 23.83 6.20 -5.02
N TYR A 428 24.62 5.21 -4.61
CA TYR A 428 25.17 4.17 -5.46
C TYR A 428 24.66 2.83 -4.98
N ASP A 429 24.19 2.00 -5.92
CA ASP A 429 23.77 0.63 -5.72
C ASP A 429 24.59 -0.32 -6.58
N HIS A 430 25.06 -1.41 -5.98
CA HIS A 430 25.58 -2.58 -6.65
C HIS A 430 24.60 -3.73 -6.43
N HIS A 431 23.89 -4.09 -7.49
CA HIS A 431 22.80 -5.08 -7.44
C HIS A 431 23.19 -6.29 -8.28
N GLU A 432 23.15 -7.47 -7.67
CA GLU A 432 23.42 -8.74 -8.31
C GLU A 432 22.19 -9.65 -8.25
N ILE A 433 21.92 -10.37 -9.33
CA ILE A 433 20.81 -11.32 -9.41
C ILE A 433 21.25 -12.57 -10.17
N GLU A 434 21.00 -13.75 -9.60
CA GLU A 434 21.36 -15.04 -10.14
C GLU A 434 20.22 -16.02 -10.02
N GLY A 435 19.71 -16.53 -11.14
CA GLY A 435 18.74 -17.63 -11.13
C GLY A 435 19.45 -18.96 -10.85
N ASP A 436 18.88 -19.78 -9.99
CA ASP A 436 19.45 -21.09 -9.63
C ASP A 436 18.47 -22.21 -9.95
N ALA A 437 18.77 -23.00 -10.97
CA ALA A 437 17.98 -24.16 -11.37
C ALA A 437 17.86 -25.22 -10.26
N SER A 438 18.81 -25.31 -9.32
CA SER A 438 18.76 -26.23 -8.19
C SER A 438 17.70 -25.84 -7.14
N LYS A 439 17.32 -24.58 -7.09
CA LYS A 439 16.26 -24.02 -6.23
C LYS A 439 14.88 -24.08 -6.89
N THR A 440 14.79 -24.77 -8.03
CA THR A 440 13.56 -24.93 -8.81
C THR A 440 13.19 -26.41 -8.86
N ALA A 441 12.02 -26.79 -8.35
CA ALA A 441 11.68 -28.21 -8.08
C ALA A 441 11.42 -29.09 -9.31
N ASN A 442 11.24 -28.51 -10.51
CA ASN A 442 11.00 -29.28 -11.74
C ASN A 442 12.04 -28.95 -12.83
N PRO A 443 13.17 -29.66 -12.88
CA PRO A 443 14.23 -29.40 -13.86
C PRO A 443 13.86 -29.73 -15.32
N SER A 444 12.68 -30.27 -15.58
CA SER A 444 12.22 -30.58 -16.95
C SER A 444 11.55 -29.40 -17.68
N GLN A 445 11.21 -28.32 -16.98
CA GLN A 445 10.91 -27.04 -17.60
C GLN A 445 12.23 -26.30 -17.76
N SER A 446 12.59 -25.95 -18.97
CA SER A 446 13.82 -25.26 -19.27
C SER A 446 13.88 -23.94 -18.53
N VAL A 447 14.51 -23.94 -17.35
CA VAL A 447 15.06 -22.71 -16.80
C VAL A 447 16.09 -22.28 -17.81
N ILE A 448 15.97 -21.08 -18.35
CA ILE A 448 17.04 -20.45 -19.13
C ILE A 448 18.28 -20.53 -18.25
N ASP A 449 19.37 -21.07 -18.76
CA ASP A 449 20.65 -21.16 -18.01
C ASP A 449 20.94 -19.77 -17.48
N ALA A 450 20.80 -19.61 -16.15
CA ALA A 450 20.79 -18.33 -15.52
C ALA A 450 22.21 -17.87 -15.33
N GLU A 451 22.66 -17.00 -16.24
CA GLU A 451 23.86 -16.22 -16.00
C GLU A 451 23.59 -15.16 -14.94
N LYS A 452 24.56 -14.96 -14.05
CA LYS A 452 24.53 -13.89 -13.06
C LYS A 452 24.52 -12.53 -13.77
N GLN A 453 23.53 -11.69 -13.43
CA GLN A 453 23.45 -10.30 -13.89
C GLN A 453 23.88 -9.36 -12.77
N SER A 454 24.52 -8.25 -13.14
CA SER A 454 24.99 -7.24 -12.21
C SER A 454 24.72 -5.84 -12.76
N TYR A 455 24.15 -4.99 -11.90
CA TYR A 455 23.76 -3.62 -12.21
C TYR A 455 24.44 -2.66 -11.24
N ASP A 456 25.26 -1.75 -11.79
CA ASP A 456 25.96 -0.69 -11.06
C ASP A 456 25.28 0.65 -11.35
N VAL A 457 24.50 1.16 -10.41
CA VAL A 457 23.63 2.31 -10.67
C VAL A 457 23.91 3.46 -9.71
N VAL A 458 24.04 4.67 -10.27
CA VAL A 458 24.06 5.91 -9.51
C VAL A 458 22.74 6.65 -9.69
N THR A 459 22.06 6.91 -8.58
CA THR A 459 20.84 7.74 -8.52
C THR A 459 21.11 9.03 -7.76
N GLY A 460 20.33 10.06 -8.05
CA GLY A 460 20.47 11.34 -7.38
C GLY A 460 19.21 12.18 -7.49
N SER A 461 19.05 13.11 -6.55
CA SER A 461 17.97 14.10 -6.59
C SER A 461 18.50 15.48 -6.21
N LEU A 462 17.87 16.49 -6.78
CA LEU A 462 18.06 17.90 -6.42
C LEU A 462 16.70 18.55 -6.36
N GLY A 463 16.37 19.09 -5.20
CA GLY A 463 15.12 19.79 -4.98
C GLY A 463 15.32 21.13 -4.31
N GLY A 464 14.34 22.00 -4.44
CA GLY A 464 14.34 23.29 -3.80
C GLY A 464 12.93 23.75 -3.48
N ILE A 465 12.78 24.45 -2.34
CA ILE A 465 11.56 25.08 -1.91
C ILE A 465 11.84 26.57 -1.77
N TYR A 466 11.10 27.41 -2.48
CA TYR A 466 11.19 28.84 -2.35
C TYR A 466 9.90 29.41 -1.73
N SER A 467 10.03 30.01 -0.56
CA SER A 467 8.92 30.67 0.14
C SER A 467 8.67 32.04 -0.48
N LEU A 468 7.59 32.16 -1.29
CA LEU A 468 7.16 33.42 -1.87
C LEU A 468 6.55 34.36 -0.83
N THR A 469 5.88 33.78 0.15
CA THR A 469 5.31 34.42 1.34
C THR A 469 5.29 33.41 2.49
N ASP A 470 4.91 33.81 3.69
CA ASP A 470 4.73 32.92 4.84
C ASP A 470 3.69 31.78 4.59
N ARG A 471 2.87 31.90 3.55
CA ARG A 471 1.78 30.95 3.23
C ARG A 471 1.88 30.30 1.86
N LEU A 472 2.68 30.88 0.98
CA LEU A 472 2.80 30.43 -0.41
C LEU A 472 4.22 30.05 -0.72
N SER A 473 4.44 28.83 -1.18
CA SER A 473 5.74 28.34 -1.63
C SER A 473 5.65 27.66 -3.00
N VAL A 474 6.77 27.64 -3.69
CA VAL A 474 6.99 26.86 -4.90
C VAL A 474 8.05 25.81 -4.58
N ALA A 475 7.75 24.55 -4.84
CA ALA A 475 8.73 23.47 -4.75
C ALA A 475 9.00 22.91 -6.14
N ALA A 476 10.28 22.66 -6.42
CA ALA A 476 10.71 21.97 -7.64
C ALA A 476 11.66 20.85 -7.26
N ASN A 477 11.51 19.71 -7.89
CA ASN A 477 12.38 18.54 -7.67
C ASN A 477 12.73 17.89 -9.02
N VAL A 478 13.96 17.44 -9.16
CA VAL A 478 14.40 16.56 -10.23
C VAL A 478 15.15 15.39 -9.61
N GLY A 479 14.79 14.17 -10.00
CA GLY A 479 15.41 12.97 -9.46
C GLY A 479 15.55 11.87 -10.50
N ARG A 480 16.66 11.15 -10.43
CA ARG A 480 16.88 9.91 -11.18
C ARG A 480 16.60 8.72 -10.31
N GLY A 481 15.64 7.88 -10.72
CA GLY A 481 15.32 6.60 -10.11
C GLY A 481 15.84 5.43 -10.92
N PHE A 482 15.83 4.22 -10.35
CA PHE A 482 16.10 2.99 -11.08
C PHE A 482 15.31 1.80 -10.52
N ARG A 483 15.20 0.75 -11.35
CA ARG A 483 14.71 -0.56 -10.98
C ARG A 483 15.53 -1.63 -11.70
N ALA A 484 16.10 -2.56 -10.96
CA ALA A 484 16.68 -3.76 -11.56
C ALA A 484 15.56 -4.74 -11.98
N PRO A 485 15.72 -5.48 -13.09
CA PRO A 485 14.81 -6.56 -13.44
C PRO A 485 14.73 -7.63 -12.34
N THR A 486 13.59 -8.30 -12.23
CA THR A 486 13.34 -9.36 -11.25
C THR A 486 13.77 -10.74 -11.77
N LEU A 487 13.91 -11.73 -10.87
CA LEU A 487 14.11 -13.14 -11.26
C LEU A 487 13.04 -13.62 -12.25
N PHE A 488 11.80 -13.14 -12.09
CA PHE A 488 10.71 -13.45 -13.00
C PHE A 488 10.94 -12.86 -14.41
N GLU A 489 11.26 -11.58 -14.50
CA GLU A 489 11.45 -10.89 -15.78
C GLU A 489 12.67 -11.41 -16.55
N LEU A 490 13.74 -11.78 -15.84
CA LEU A 490 14.94 -12.32 -16.47
C LEU A 490 14.79 -13.79 -16.88
N TYR A 491 14.19 -14.63 -16.03
CA TYR A 491 14.33 -16.08 -16.18
C TYR A 491 12.99 -16.86 -16.17
N ALA A 492 11.83 -16.20 -16.23
CA ALA A 492 10.56 -16.90 -16.32
C ALA A 492 10.51 -17.82 -17.56
N SER A 493 9.96 -19.01 -17.40
CA SER A 493 9.71 -19.93 -18.50
C SER A 493 8.59 -20.89 -18.12
N GLY A 494 7.33 -20.49 -18.30
CA GLY A 494 6.22 -21.35 -17.90
C GLY A 494 4.83 -20.80 -18.19
N VAL A 495 3.83 -21.64 -17.97
CA VAL A 495 2.43 -21.24 -18.12
C VAL A 495 1.99 -20.46 -16.90
N HIS A 496 1.52 -19.23 -17.10
CA HIS A 496 0.88 -18.43 -16.08
C HIS A 496 -0.64 -18.64 -16.12
N GLY A 497 -1.14 -19.45 -15.18
CA GLY A 497 -2.56 -19.80 -15.15
C GLY A 497 -3.51 -18.60 -14.99
N GLY A 498 -3.07 -17.54 -14.31
CA GLY A 498 -3.86 -16.33 -14.08
C GLY A 498 -4.09 -15.45 -15.31
N VAL A 499 -3.25 -15.59 -16.34
CA VAL A 499 -3.37 -14.87 -17.63
C VAL A 499 -3.51 -15.79 -18.82
N ALA A 500 -3.57 -17.11 -18.59
CA ALA A 500 -3.73 -18.14 -19.61
C ALA A 500 -2.70 -18.03 -20.77
N ALA A 501 -1.46 -17.71 -20.45
CA ALA A 501 -0.37 -17.53 -21.41
C ALA A 501 0.90 -18.26 -20.96
N PHE A 502 1.77 -18.59 -21.91
CA PHE A 502 3.14 -18.97 -21.62
C PHE A 502 3.99 -17.71 -21.53
N GLN A 503 4.69 -17.51 -20.41
CA GLN A 503 5.54 -16.35 -20.20
C GLN A 503 7.01 -16.71 -20.27
N GLN A 504 7.79 -15.86 -20.92
CA GLN A 504 9.21 -16.02 -21.15
C GLN A 504 9.99 -14.79 -20.67
N GLY A 505 10.99 -15.00 -19.83
CA GLY A 505 11.95 -13.98 -19.42
C GLY A 505 12.98 -13.68 -20.50
N ASP A 506 13.68 -12.55 -20.34
CA ASP A 506 14.85 -12.20 -21.14
C ASP A 506 16.04 -11.89 -20.20
N PRO A 507 17.10 -12.71 -20.20
CA PRO A 507 18.27 -12.49 -19.36
C PRO A 507 19.14 -11.29 -19.79
N ASN A 508 18.83 -10.63 -20.91
CA ASN A 508 19.56 -9.46 -21.40
C ASN A 508 18.91 -8.13 -21.01
N LEU A 509 17.85 -8.15 -20.20
CA LEU A 509 17.20 -6.92 -19.75
C LEU A 509 18.18 -6.02 -18.97
N GLU A 510 18.18 -4.74 -19.33
CA GLU A 510 18.90 -3.69 -18.63
C GLU A 510 18.04 -3.14 -17.47
N GLU A 511 18.64 -2.39 -16.57
CA GLU A 511 17.87 -1.70 -15.53
C GLU A 511 16.95 -0.64 -16.13
N GLU A 512 15.72 -0.54 -15.62
CA GLU A 512 14.89 0.63 -15.88
C GLU A 512 15.47 1.83 -15.16
N THR A 513 15.59 2.95 -15.83
CA THR A 513 15.95 4.22 -15.20
C THR A 513 14.92 5.29 -15.50
N SER A 514 14.63 6.14 -14.52
CA SER A 514 13.67 7.24 -14.70
C SER A 514 14.31 8.59 -14.41
N LEU A 515 13.86 9.61 -15.12
CA LEU A 515 14.11 11.01 -14.78
C LEU A 515 12.77 11.67 -14.48
N ASN A 516 12.53 11.87 -13.20
CA ASN A 516 11.36 12.56 -12.70
C ASN A 516 11.62 14.07 -12.55
N THR A 517 10.66 14.88 -12.93
CA THR A 517 10.67 16.33 -12.73
C THR A 517 9.30 16.76 -12.22
N ASP A 518 9.27 17.42 -11.07
CA ASP A 518 8.07 17.90 -10.40
C ASP A 518 8.14 19.41 -10.18
N LEU A 519 7.01 20.07 -10.35
CA LEU A 519 6.81 21.46 -9.96
C LEU A 519 5.50 21.58 -9.19
N SER A 520 5.59 22.04 -7.95
CA SER A 520 4.45 22.19 -7.05
C SER A 520 4.28 23.62 -6.58
N LEU A 521 3.05 24.09 -6.57
CA LEU A 521 2.63 25.31 -5.90
C LEU A 521 1.87 24.91 -4.63
N ARG A 522 2.30 25.41 -3.48
CA ARG A 522 1.76 25.02 -2.16
C ARG A 522 1.30 26.24 -1.40
N TRP A 523 0.07 26.17 -0.91
CA TRP A 523 -0.50 27.16 -0.02
C TRP A 523 -0.84 26.51 1.33
N ALA A 524 -0.40 27.12 2.43
CA ALA A 524 -0.73 26.68 3.77
C ALA A 524 -1.08 27.90 4.64
N SER A 525 -2.24 27.84 5.28
CA SER A 525 -2.69 28.78 6.31
C SER A 525 -3.51 28.01 7.34
N ASP A 526 -3.90 28.65 8.42
CA ASP A 526 -4.66 28.05 9.52
C ASP A 526 -5.96 27.34 9.08
N THR A 527 -6.52 27.74 7.94
CA THR A 527 -7.82 27.25 7.47
C THR A 527 -7.84 26.77 6.03
N LEU A 528 -6.73 26.86 5.30
CA LEU A 528 -6.66 26.44 3.89
C LEU A 528 -5.30 25.81 3.62
N ARG A 529 -5.32 24.57 3.19
CA ARG A 529 -4.21 23.86 2.58
C ARG A 529 -4.55 23.61 1.11
N ALA A 530 -3.65 23.92 0.22
CA ALA A 530 -3.83 23.64 -1.21
C ALA A 530 -2.48 23.32 -1.85
N LYS A 531 -2.47 22.33 -2.71
CA LYS A 531 -1.30 21.89 -3.46
C LYS A 531 -1.71 21.60 -4.90
N ALA A 532 -0.97 22.17 -5.84
CA ALA A 532 -1.10 21.84 -7.27
C ALA A 532 0.28 21.44 -7.80
N THR A 533 0.37 20.25 -8.38
CA THR A 533 1.62 19.67 -8.89
C THR A 533 1.46 19.32 -10.36
N VAL A 534 2.46 19.62 -11.17
CA VAL A 534 2.63 19.06 -12.51
C VAL A 534 3.93 18.27 -12.53
N TYR A 535 3.92 17.13 -13.21
CA TYR A 535 5.06 16.24 -13.24
C TYR A 535 5.30 15.63 -14.61
N ARG A 536 6.53 15.22 -14.84
CA ARG A 536 6.97 14.43 -15.99
C ARG A 536 7.93 13.35 -15.52
N ASN A 537 7.68 12.10 -15.91
CA ASN A 537 8.56 10.96 -15.66
C ASN A 537 8.95 10.32 -16.98
N ALA A 538 10.21 10.46 -17.38
CA ALA A 538 10.78 9.79 -18.55
C ALA A 538 11.51 8.52 -18.08
N ILE A 539 11.11 7.37 -18.60
CA ILE A 539 11.65 6.06 -18.22
C ILE A 539 12.34 5.44 -19.43
N ASP A 540 13.62 5.14 -19.28
CA ASP A 540 14.40 4.38 -20.25
C ASP A 540 14.33 2.90 -19.87
N ASN A 541 14.30 2.01 -20.86
CA ASN A 541 14.25 0.55 -20.70
C ASN A 541 13.01 0.05 -19.91
N TYR A 542 11.84 0.67 -20.08
CA TYR A 542 10.59 0.24 -19.45
C TYR A 542 10.27 -1.21 -19.81
N VAL A 543 10.26 -2.11 -18.83
CA VAL A 543 9.99 -3.55 -19.02
C VAL A 543 8.50 -3.80 -19.17
N PHE A 544 8.12 -4.55 -20.17
CA PHE A 544 6.73 -4.94 -20.44
C PHE A 544 6.66 -6.35 -21.03
N LEU A 545 5.48 -6.95 -21.03
CA LEU A 545 5.22 -8.21 -21.72
C LEU A 545 4.78 -7.92 -23.16
N ARG A 546 5.49 -8.49 -24.11
CA ARG A 546 5.20 -8.39 -25.54
C ARG A 546 4.61 -9.70 -26.04
N ASP A 547 3.52 -9.63 -26.86
CA ASP A 547 3.05 -10.77 -27.63
C ASP A 547 4.07 -11.13 -28.71
N THR A 548 4.54 -12.36 -28.70
CA THR A 548 5.48 -12.84 -29.71
C THR A 548 4.78 -13.29 -30.99
N GLY A 549 3.47 -13.45 -30.98
CA GLY A 549 2.69 -14.08 -32.04
C GLY A 549 2.83 -15.60 -32.09
N ASP A 550 3.64 -16.19 -31.23
CA ASP A 550 3.82 -17.64 -31.13
C ASP A 550 2.81 -18.28 -30.17
N THR A 551 2.65 -19.59 -30.25
CA THR A 551 1.80 -20.35 -29.34
C THR A 551 2.54 -21.53 -28.73
N PHE A 552 2.33 -21.78 -27.44
CA PHE A 552 2.78 -22.93 -26.69
C PHE A 552 1.60 -23.75 -26.18
N ASN A 553 1.42 -24.98 -26.68
CA ASN A 553 0.28 -25.84 -26.37
C ASN A 553 -1.10 -25.15 -26.53
N GLY A 554 -1.21 -24.25 -27.52
CA GLY A 554 -2.45 -23.51 -27.81
C GLY A 554 -2.66 -22.25 -26.97
N LEU A 555 -1.72 -21.91 -26.08
CA LEU A 555 -1.69 -20.65 -25.35
C LEU A 555 -0.78 -19.63 -26.05
N PRO A 556 -1.07 -18.33 -26.02
CA PRO A 556 -0.16 -17.31 -26.53
C PRO A 556 1.16 -17.29 -25.74
N VAL A 557 2.24 -16.88 -26.41
CA VAL A 557 3.56 -16.73 -25.80
C VAL A 557 3.86 -15.25 -25.64
N PHE A 558 4.04 -14.82 -24.39
CA PHE A 558 4.43 -13.47 -24.03
C PHE A 558 5.86 -13.46 -23.53
N ALA A 559 6.70 -12.57 -24.07
CA ALA A 559 8.08 -12.39 -23.68
C ALA A 559 8.28 -11.04 -23.00
N ASN A 560 9.13 -10.99 -21.97
CA ASN A 560 9.59 -9.72 -21.43
C ASN A 560 10.44 -9.00 -22.48
N ASP A 561 10.20 -7.71 -22.64
CA ASP A 561 10.88 -6.84 -23.60
C ASP A 561 11.01 -5.44 -22.97
N GLN A 562 11.74 -4.53 -23.60
CA GLN A 562 11.97 -3.18 -23.12
C GLN A 562 11.65 -2.13 -24.17
N THR A 563 11.16 -0.98 -23.70
CA THR A 563 10.91 0.22 -24.51
C THR A 563 11.20 1.46 -23.68
N ASP A 564 11.25 2.62 -24.33
CA ASP A 564 11.29 3.89 -23.62
C ASP A 564 9.86 4.42 -23.43
N ALA A 565 9.56 4.90 -22.24
CA ALA A 565 8.24 5.41 -21.88
C ALA A 565 8.29 6.84 -21.31
N GLU A 566 7.19 7.54 -21.36
CA GLU A 566 7.01 8.85 -20.75
C GLU A 566 5.63 8.94 -20.10
N LEU A 567 5.58 9.46 -18.87
CA LEU A 567 4.35 9.80 -18.19
C LEU A 567 4.34 11.28 -17.84
N ILE A 568 3.22 11.95 -18.12
CA ILE A 568 2.99 13.36 -17.79
C ILE A 568 1.65 13.45 -17.07
N GLY A 569 1.58 14.26 -16.01
CA GLY A 569 0.33 14.40 -15.29
C GLY A 569 0.26 15.65 -14.42
N ALA A 570 -0.90 15.83 -13.84
CA ALA A 570 -1.20 16.90 -12.92
C ALA A 570 -2.06 16.43 -11.75
N GLU A 571 -1.80 16.99 -10.59
CA GLU A 571 -2.48 16.70 -9.33
C GLU A 571 -2.92 18.00 -8.67
N LEU A 572 -4.09 17.96 -8.05
CA LEU A 572 -4.63 19.07 -7.24
C LEU A 572 -5.18 18.50 -5.94
N SER A 573 -4.83 19.07 -4.82
CA SER A 573 -5.46 18.83 -3.53
C SER A 573 -5.78 20.15 -2.85
N ILE A 574 -6.97 20.25 -2.27
CA ILE A 574 -7.44 21.43 -1.52
C ILE A 574 -8.19 20.94 -0.31
N GLU A 575 -7.87 21.50 0.84
CA GLU A 575 -8.60 21.28 2.09
C GLU A 575 -8.86 22.64 2.75
N LYS A 576 -10.12 22.88 3.10
CA LYS A 576 -10.58 24.16 3.64
C LYS A 576 -11.43 23.97 4.87
N ASP A 577 -10.96 24.41 6.02
CA ASP A 577 -11.77 24.59 7.20
C ASP A 577 -12.67 25.83 7.03
N VAL A 578 -13.94 25.57 6.75
CA VAL A 578 -14.95 26.62 6.55
C VAL A 578 -15.26 27.29 7.90
N ASN A 579 -15.29 26.48 8.94
CA ASN A 579 -15.46 26.88 10.34
C ASN A 579 -15.04 25.69 11.24
N ASP A 580 -15.18 25.84 12.57
CA ASP A 580 -14.73 24.88 13.57
C ASP A 580 -15.41 23.50 13.52
N TRP A 581 -16.42 23.31 12.67
CA TRP A 581 -17.17 22.06 12.56
C TRP A 581 -17.38 21.56 11.12
N MET A 582 -16.82 22.26 10.12
CA MET A 582 -16.98 21.88 8.71
C MET A 582 -15.69 22.06 7.94
N THR A 583 -15.21 20.97 7.35
CA THR A 583 -14.07 20.96 6.43
C THR A 583 -14.54 20.53 5.05
N LEU A 584 -14.11 21.22 4.01
CA LEU A 584 -14.31 20.86 2.60
C LEU A 584 -12.99 20.39 2.01
N SER A 585 -13.04 19.32 1.22
CA SER A 585 -11.89 18.80 0.50
C SER A 585 -12.18 18.65 -1.00
N ALA A 586 -11.14 18.80 -1.80
CA ALA A 586 -11.19 18.51 -3.24
C ALA A 586 -9.84 17.88 -3.64
N ALA A 587 -9.90 16.81 -4.43
CA ALA A 587 -8.74 16.20 -5.06
C ALA A 587 -9.05 15.93 -6.52
N ALA A 588 -8.06 16.08 -7.39
CA ALA A 588 -8.17 15.72 -8.81
C ALA A 588 -6.82 15.24 -9.32
N SER A 589 -6.83 14.28 -10.23
CA SER A 589 -5.63 13.78 -10.88
C SER A 589 -5.87 13.39 -12.34
N THR A 590 -4.83 13.57 -13.14
CA THR A 590 -4.76 13.11 -14.53
C THR A 590 -3.36 12.60 -14.81
N VAL A 591 -3.25 11.51 -15.58
CA VAL A 591 -1.98 10.98 -16.08
C VAL A 591 -2.15 10.49 -17.50
N ASP A 592 -1.24 10.91 -18.35
CA ASP A 592 -1.05 10.40 -19.70
C ASP A 592 0.32 9.72 -19.78
N GLY A 593 0.39 8.57 -20.44
CA GLY A 593 1.60 7.79 -20.54
C GLY A 593 1.70 7.06 -21.86
N GLU A 594 2.84 7.21 -22.53
CA GLU A 594 3.05 6.67 -23.86
C GLU A 594 4.47 6.11 -24.05
N ARG A 595 4.62 5.26 -25.05
CA ARG A 595 5.92 4.87 -25.58
C ARG A 595 6.53 6.02 -26.35
N ARG A 596 7.79 6.37 -26.06
CA ARG A 596 8.47 7.49 -26.74
C ARG A 596 8.84 7.21 -28.19
N ASP A 597 8.87 5.96 -28.61
CA ASP A 597 9.27 5.57 -29.98
C ASP A 597 8.11 5.69 -31.00
N ASN A 598 6.87 5.49 -30.59
CA ASN A 598 5.73 5.43 -31.49
C ASN A 598 4.46 6.14 -30.99
N GLY A 599 4.41 6.55 -29.70
CA GLY A 599 3.26 7.22 -29.09
C GLY A 599 2.12 6.28 -28.70
N ASP A 600 2.33 4.97 -28.63
CA ASP A 600 1.33 4.03 -28.14
C ASP A 600 1.13 4.23 -26.63
N GLU A 601 -0.13 4.24 -26.19
CA GLU A 601 -0.50 4.42 -24.79
C GLU A 601 -0.02 3.24 -23.94
N LEU A 602 0.46 3.53 -22.73
CA LEU A 602 0.85 2.51 -21.75
C LEU A 602 -0.39 1.86 -21.13
N PRO A 603 -0.37 0.55 -20.84
CA PRO A 603 -1.48 -0.14 -20.22
C PRO A 603 -1.65 0.24 -18.74
N LEU A 604 -2.86 0.01 -18.19
CA LEU A 604 -3.21 0.17 -16.78
C LEU A 604 -2.95 1.57 -16.20
N LEU A 605 -3.02 2.61 -17.02
CA LEU A 605 -3.04 3.98 -16.53
C LEU A 605 -4.41 4.28 -15.91
N PRO A 606 -4.49 4.91 -14.73
CA PRO A 606 -5.77 5.29 -14.12
C PRO A 606 -6.57 6.25 -15.00
N ALA A 607 -7.88 6.21 -14.87
CA ALA A 607 -8.76 7.20 -15.44
C ALA A 607 -8.63 8.55 -14.72
N ASP A 608 -8.81 9.65 -15.44
CA ASP A 608 -8.91 10.98 -14.84
C ASP A 608 -10.00 10.99 -13.78
N ASN A 609 -9.71 11.55 -12.61
CA ASN A 609 -10.65 11.53 -11.51
C ASN A 609 -10.73 12.84 -10.73
N VAL A 610 -11.89 13.05 -10.14
CA VAL A 610 -12.17 14.17 -9.24
C VAL A 610 -12.92 13.67 -8.02
N ARG A 611 -12.47 14.09 -6.85
CA ARG A 611 -13.14 13.84 -5.59
C ARG A 611 -13.47 15.15 -4.89
N LEU A 612 -14.69 15.21 -4.32
CA LEU A 612 -15.14 16.33 -3.49
C LEU A 612 -15.64 15.76 -2.17
N GLY A 613 -15.12 16.28 -1.07
CA GLY A 613 -15.49 15.87 0.29
C GLY A 613 -16.06 17.01 1.11
N ALA A 614 -16.94 16.66 2.03
CA ALA A 614 -17.38 17.55 3.10
C ALA A 614 -17.44 16.73 4.41
N GLU A 615 -16.73 17.21 5.43
CA GLU A 615 -16.73 16.63 6.77
C GLU A 615 -17.38 17.57 7.77
N PHE A 616 -18.10 16.99 8.71
CA PHE A 616 -18.85 17.67 9.73
C PHE A 616 -18.52 17.10 11.11
N THR A 617 -17.97 17.94 11.99
CA THR A 617 -17.56 17.56 13.37
C THR A 617 -18.10 18.55 14.38
N PRO A 618 -19.46 18.71 14.51
CA PRO A 618 -20.02 19.69 15.39
C PRO A 618 -19.79 19.30 16.87
N ALA A 619 -19.37 20.25 17.70
CA ALA A 619 -19.19 20.03 19.13
C ALA A 619 -20.52 19.63 19.78
N SER A 620 -20.54 18.57 20.60
CA SER A 620 -21.72 18.16 21.36
C SER A 620 -21.30 17.44 22.64
N ASP A 621 -21.87 17.92 23.76
CA ASP A 621 -21.65 17.35 25.10
C ASP A 621 -22.77 16.40 25.55
N GLY A 622 -23.77 16.16 24.69
CA GLY A 622 -24.93 15.34 24.96
C GLY A 622 -24.65 13.83 24.91
N TRP A 623 -25.70 13.05 24.76
CA TRP A 623 -25.61 11.60 24.53
C TRP A 623 -24.98 11.27 23.15
N LEU A 624 -25.14 12.17 22.17
CA LEU A 624 -24.42 12.17 20.91
C LEU A 624 -23.09 12.92 21.10
N ARG A 625 -22.12 12.28 21.72
CA ARG A 625 -20.77 12.85 21.86
C ARG A 625 -19.99 12.71 20.58
N ASP A 626 -19.17 13.71 20.30
CA ASP A 626 -18.25 13.73 19.15
C ASP A 626 -18.96 13.30 17.85
N PRO A 627 -20.12 13.90 17.52
CA PRO A 627 -20.81 13.55 16.29
C PRO A 627 -19.97 13.96 15.09
N ARG A 628 -19.88 13.07 14.12
CA ARG A 628 -19.16 13.30 12.88
C ARG A 628 -19.99 12.80 11.70
N GLY A 629 -19.84 13.45 10.57
CA GLY A 629 -20.48 13.06 9.33
C GLY A 629 -19.60 13.39 8.15
N SER A 630 -19.71 12.65 7.07
CA SER A 630 -19.00 12.93 5.83
C SER A 630 -19.87 12.63 4.62
N VAL A 631 -19.63 13.37 3.55
CA VAL A 631 -20.14 13.10 2.21
C VAL A 631 -18.97 13.20 1.26
N THR A 632 -18.75 12.15 0.46
CA THR A 632 -17.71 12.12 -0.57
C THR A 632 -18.36 11.85 -1.92
N LEU A 633 -18.05 12.68 -2.91
CA LEU A 633 -18.44 12.52 -4.30
C LEU A 633 -17.20 12.13 -5.09
N ARG A 634 -17.26 11.05 -5.86
CA ARG A 634 -16.17 10.55 -6.69
C ARG A 634 -16.64 10.48 -8.13
N TYR A 635 -15.93 11.11 -9.04
CA TYR A 635 -16.15 11.02 -10.48
C TYR A 635 -14.90 10.45 -11.13
N TYR A 636 -15.10 9.49 -12.00
CA TYR A 636 -14.07 8.91 -12.85
C TYR A 636 -14.51 9.07 -14.30
N ALA A 637 -13.61 9.59 -15.13
CA ALA A 637 -13.87 9.74 -16.56
C ALA A 637 -13.85 8.38 -17.26
N SER A 638 -14.50 8.30 -18.42
CA SER A 638 -14.35 7.14 -19.31
C SER A 638 -12.88 6.96 -19.70
N LYS A 639 -12.45 5.71 -19.80
CA LYS A 639 -11.08 5.39 -20.21
C LYS A 639 -11.10 4.24 -21.21
N ASP A 640 -10.49 4.48 -22.36
CA ASP A 640 -10.29 3.44 -23.36
C ASP A 640 -9.12 2.54 -22.96
N ALA A 641 -9.23 1.25 -23.28
CA ALA A 641 -8.11 0.34 -23.12
C ALA A 641 -7.03 0.70 -24.15
N ALA A 642 -5.78 0.67 -23.74
CA ALA A 642 -4.65 0.79 -24.65
C ALA A 642 -4.64 -0.45 -25.59
N LEU A 643 -5.03 -0.27 -26.84
CA LEU A 643 -5.18 -1.34 -27.85
C LEU A 643 -3.92 -1.48 -28.74
N GLY A 644 -2.76 -1.06 -28.28
CA GLY A 644 -1.54 -1.10 -29.08
C GLY A 644 -0.74 -2.38 -28.84
N GLU A 645 -0.47 -3.19 -29.89
CA GLU A 645 0.71 -4.04 -29.78
C GLU A 645 1.91 -3.18 -29.38
N PRO A 646 2.73 -3.61 -28.40
CA PRO A 646 2.96 -5.01 -28.05
C PRO A 646 2.54 -5.42 -26.62
N PHE A 647 1.70 -4.67 -25.95
CA PHE A 647 1.35 -4.91 -24.54
C PHE A 647 0.37 -6.10 -24.36
N ALA A 648 0.82 -7.26 -24.73
CA ALA A 648 0.01 -8.45 -24.87
C ALA A 648 -0.66 -8.95 -23.61
N GLN A 649 -0.03 -8.79 -22.48
CA GLN A 649 -0.60 -9.26 -21.21
C GLN A 649 -1.98 -8.66 -20.92
N PHE A 650 -2.22 -7.48 -21.43
CA PHE A 650 -3.42 -6.71 -21.15
C PHE A 650 -4.37 -6.69 -22.34
N ASP A 651 -3.88 -6.94 -23.55
CA ASP A 651 -4.71 -7.04 -24.72
C ASP A 651 -5.49 -8.35 -24.77
N ASP A 652 -4.86 -9.47 -24.39
CA ASP A 652 -5.49 -10.79 -24.42
C ASP A 652 -6.13 -11.18 -23.07
N ALA A 653 -5.74 -10.57 -21.98
CA ALA A 653 -6.44 -10.77 -20.71
C ALA A 653 -7.76 -10.00 -20.74
N PRO A 654 -8.91 -10.63 -20.46
CA PRO A 654 -10.22 -9.98 -20.54
C PRO A 654 -10.33 -8.69 -19.73
N PHE A 655 -9.55 -8.55 -18.65
CA PHE A 655 -9.51 -7.34 -17.83
C PHE A 655 -8.65 -6.21 -18.44
N GLY A 656 -7.70 -6.51 -19.34
CA GLY A 656 -6.80 -5.52 -19.93
C GLY A 656 -7.42 -4.77 -21.10
N SER A 657 -8.12 -5.47 -21.97
CA SER A 657 -8.69 -4.94 -23.22
C SER A 657 -10.06 -4.26 -23.04
N ALA A 658 -10.65 -4.23 -21.84
CA ALA A 658 -11.94 -3.61 -21.63
C ALA A 658 -11.80 -2.11 -21.35
N SER A 659 -12.44 -1.27 -22.16
CA SER A 659 -12.70 0.14 -21.86
C SER A 659 -13.76 0.27 -20.77
N THR A 660 -13.80 1.41 -20.09
CA THR A 660 -14.83 1.71 -19.08
C THR A 660 -15.50 3.04 -19.38
N ASP A 661 -16.81 3.11 -19.12
CA ASP A 661 -17.57 4.34 -19.17
C ASP A 661 -17.24 5.22 -17.95
N ASP A 662 -17.61 6.50 -18.03
CA ASP A 662 -17.56 7.39 -16.87
C ASP A 662 -18.61 7.00 -15.83
N TYR A 663 -18.28 7.20 -14.56
CA TYR A 663 -19.20 6.90 -13.46
C TYR A 663 -19.02 7.87 -12.28
N PHE A 664 -20.03 7.88 -11.43
CA PHE A 664 -20.13 8.77 -10.30
C PHE A 664 -20.59 8.03 -9.04
N LEU A 665 -19.79 8.08 -7.98
CA LEU A 665 -20.10 7.44 -6.71
C LEU A 665 -20.36 8.48 -5.63
N ILE A 666 -21.29 8.15 -4.71
CA ILE A 666 -21.54 8.92 -3.50
C ILE A 666 -21.30 8.01 -2.31
N ASP A 667 -20.41 8.45 -1.41
CA ASP A 667 -20.15 7.79 -0.15
C ASP A 667 -20.61 8.68 1.02
N LEU A 668 -21.18 8.06 2.06
CA LEU A 668 -21.60 8.73 3.27
C LEU A 668 -20.93 8.13 4.49
N GLY A 669 -20.52 8.97 5.42
CA GLY A 669 -20.07 8.60 6.75
C GLY A 669 -20.88 9.26 7.84
N ALA A 670 -21.11 8.56 8.95
CA ALA A 670 -21.70 9.12 10.16
C ALA A 670 -21.12 8.40 11.38
N GLY A 671 -20.87 9.11 12.46
CA GLY A 671 -20.38 8.50 13.68
C GLY A 671 -20.64 9.33 14.92
N PHE A 672 -20.54 8.70 16.08
CA PHE A 672 -20.61 9.35 17.38
C PHE A 672 -20.00 8.46 18.46
N SER A 673 -19.72 9.02 19.64
CA SER A 673 -18.98 8.37 20.71
C SER A 673 -19.77 8.33 22.01
N PRO A 674 -20.84 7.47 22.13
CA PRO A 674 -21.63 7.37 23.36
C PRO A 674 -20.84 6.77 24.52
N ARG A 675 -21.25 7.08 25.74
CA ARG A 675 -20.81 6.34 26.92
C ARG A 675 -21.77 5.17 27.22
N ILE A 676 -21.25 3.95 27.11
CA ILE A 676 -21.99 2.72 27.40
C ILE A 676 -21.32 2.05 28.59
N ALA A 677 -22.07 1.84 29.69
CA ALA A 677 -21.54 1.27 30.94
C ALA A 677 -20.30 2.00 31.51
N GLY A 678 -20.18 3.31 31.27
CA GLY A 678 -19.03 4.12 31.72
C GLY A 678 -17.86 4.19 30.75
N GLN A 679 -17.83 3.36 29.72
CA GLN A 679 -16.83 3.34 28.66
C GLN A 679 -17.27 4.19 27.47
N THR A 680 -16.33 4.91 26.86
CA THR A 680 -16.57 5.54 25.56
C THR A 680 -16.54 4.45 24.49
N VAL A 681 -17.50 4.45 23.58
CA VAL A 681 -17.57 3.54 22.44
C VAL A 681 -17.70 4.38 21.18
N HIS A 682 -16.77 4.27 20.26
CA HIS A 682 -16.87 4.92 18.95
C HIS A 682 -17.71 4.04 18.03
N LEU A 683 -18.80 4.60 17.54
CA LEU A 683 -19.70 3.92 16.59
C LEU A 683 -19.66 4.67 15.26
N ASP A 684 -19.33 3.97 14.19
CA ASP A 684 -19.24 4.51 12.84
C ASP A 684 -20.12 3.72 11.88
N LEU A 685 -20.80 4.44 11.01
CA LEU A 685 -21.53 3.96 9.86
C LEU A 685 -20.88 4.54 8.61
N ALA A 686 -20.45 3.72 7.68
CA ALA A 686 -20.08 4.13 6.33
C ALA A 686 -21.01 3.48 5.31
N VAL A 687 -21.37 4.20 4.27
CA VAL A 687 -22.15 3.70 3.14
C VAL A 687 -21.37 4.05 1.87
N ASN A 688 -20.76 3.06 1.25
CA ASN A 688 -20.05 3.22 -0.02
C ASN A 688 -21.00 2.91 -1.17
N ASN A 689 -20.85 3.59 -2.30
CA ASN A 689 -21.75 3.49 -3.44
C ASN A 689 -23.23 3.60 -3.02
N LEU A 690 -23.60 4.72 -2.39
CA LEU A 690 -24.95 4.95 -1.83
C LEU A 690 -26.07 4.68 -2.83
N LEU A 691 -25.86 5.06 -4.08
CA LEU A 691 -26.85 4.96 -5.16
C LEU A 691 -26.94 3.56 -5.76
N ASP A 692 -26.06 2.65 -5.38
CA ASP A 692 -25.92 1.31 -5.98
C ASP A 692 -25.67 1.39 -7.47
N GLU A 693 -24.76 2.30 -7.85
CA GLU A 693 -24.37 2.58 -9.24
C GLU A 693 -23.69 1.38 -9.88
N ASP A 694 -24.11 1.04 -11.10
CA ASP A 694 -23.49 0.02 -11.94
C ASP A 694 -22.23 0.61 -12.56
N TYR A 695 -21.06 0.13 -12.16
CA TYR A 695 -19.81 0.66 -12.71
C TYR A 695 -18.73 -0.41 -12.85
N ARG A 696 -17.71 -0.08 -13.62
CA ARG A 696 -16.48 -0.85 -13.75
C ARG A 696 -15.29 0.09 -13.54
N GLY A 697 -14.52 -0.12 -12.48
CA GLY A 697 -13.28 0.61 -12.26
C GLY A 697 -12.24 0.23 -13.33
N PHE A 698 -11.59 1.22 -13.97
CA PHE A 698 -10.62 0.92 -15.04
C PHE A 698 -9.44 0.06 -14.56
N LEU A 699 -9.03 0.20 -13.32
CA LEU A 699 -7.96 -0.59 -12.71
C LEU A 699 -8.47 -1.87 -11.98
N ASP A 700 -9.77 -2.17 -12.06
CA ASP A 700 -10.30 -3.44 -11.56
C ASP A 700 -9.97 -4.58 -12.54
N THR A 701 -9.31 -5.62 -12.04
CA THR A 701 -8.92 -6.78 -12.87
C THR A 701 -10.11 -7.59 -13.35
N TYR A 702 -11.31 -7.36 -12.81
CA TYR A 702 -12.55 -8.01 -13.25
C TYR A 702 -13.33 -7.18 -14.28
N LYS A 703 -12.91 -5.95 -14.63
CA LYS A 703 -13.64 -5.00 -15.47
C LYS A 703 -14.09 -5.58 -16.83
N GLY A 704 -13.37 -6.56 -17.38
CA GLY A 704 -13.69 -7.18 -18.67
C GLY A 704 -14.86 -8.15 -18.61
N TYR A 705 -15.29 -8.59 -17.42
CA TYR A 705 -16.28 -9.65 -17.29
C TYR A 705 -17.19 -9.54 -16.05
N ALA A 706 -16.96 -8.61 -15.16
CA ALA A 706 -17.79 -8.36 -13.98
C ALA A 706 -17.92 -6.87 -13.71
N LEU A 707 -19.01 -6.49 -13.02
CA LEU A 707 -19.15 -5.17 -12.41
C LEU A 707 -18.28 -5.07 -11.15
N SER A 708 -17.93 -3.86 -10.80
CA SER A 708 -17.31 -3.54 -9.50
C SER A 708 -18.35 -3.66 -8.37
N PRO A 709 -17.93 -3.71 -7.07
CA PRO A 709 -18.81 -3.93 -5.94
C PRO A 709 -19.98 -2.93 -5.87
N GLY A 710 -21.18 -3.43 -5.58
CA GLY A 710 -22.36 -2.63 -5.32
C GLY A 710 -22.31 -1.91 -3.98
N ARG A 711 -23.45 -1.37 -3.56
CA ARG A 711 -23.56 -0.64 -2.28
C ARG A 711 -23.08 -1.49 -1.10
N ASP A 712 -22.25 -0.88 -0.25
CA ASP A 712 -21.76 -1.49 0.98
C ASP A 712 -22.08 -0.61 2.19
N VAL A 713 -22.73 -1.21 3.19
CA VAL A 713 -22.97 -0.57 4.48
C VAL A 713 -22.05 -1.18 5.51
N ARG A 714 -21.11 -0.39 6.03
CA ARG A 714 -20.13 -0.80 7.05
C ARG A 714 -20.53 -0.25 8.41
N LEU A 715 -20.64 -1.12 9.41
CA LEU A 715 -20.88 -0.77 10.80
C LEU A 715 -19.63 -1.09 11.61
N THR A 716 -19.03 -0.09 12.23
CA THR A 716 -17.81 -0.22 13.03
C THR A 716 -18.08 0.19 14.48
N ALA A 717 -17.63 -0.63 15.41
CA ALA A 717 -17.57 -0.32 16.83
C ALA A 717 -16.13 -0.41 17.32
N ARG A 718 -15.60 0.68 17.90
CA ARG A 718 -14.28 0.73 18.53
C ARG A 718 -14.43 1.07 20.00
N VAL A 719 -13.76 0.31 20.86
CA VAL A 719 -13.81 0.52 22.31
C VAL A 719 -12.39 0.76 22.81
N PRO A 720 -12.02 2.02 23.09
CA PRO A 720 -10.73 2.32 23.70
C PRO A 720 -10.69 1.83 25.16
N PHE A 721 -9.49 1.49 25.62
CA PHE A 721 -9.23 1.06 26.99
C PHE A 721 -7.86 1.55 27.46
N GLY A 722 -7.66 1.66 28.78
CA GLY A 722 -6.45 2.25 29.35
C GLY A 722 -6.44 3.78 29.24
N GLY A 723 -5.23 4.40 29.23
CA GLY A 723 -5.03 5.85 29.12
C GLY A 723 -5.05 6.60 30.45
#